data_584a9a673a2c5f4225a7008e1416c754
#
_entry.id   584a9a673a2c5f4225a7008e1416c754
#
_cell.length_a   1.000
_cell.length_b   1.000
_cell.length_c   1.000
_cell.angle_alpha   90.00
_cell.angle_beta   90.00
_cell.angle_gamma   90.00
#
_symmetry.space_group_name_H-M   'P 1'
#
loop_
_entity.id
_entity.type
_entity.pdbx_description
1 polymer ?
#
loop_
_entity_poly.entity_id
_entity_poly.type
_entity_poly.pdbx_seq_one_letter_code
_entity_poly.pdbx_strand_id
1 'polypeptide(L)'
;MDVFNELLENIKIERENEKQCSKPYKCGNKITKKIQKVLEEIDQNRNHSWAVEMYNRNEKNMSAVALFYRGNKITYKEMFEKAFMYAKSLKALGYKKDDQIPICITNTPEFIYMLLAISFIGAHTHTVGEWFDKDYLKEILNKTNSETIFIDDISYESIKNSICESNIKRIVCFSLTNSLKQGNGKTNPYAEIENKFHIITDNFEYIKNDYNGITFNEENFIKMGENYKQQVIENVDLNDISTITYTSGTTSPGRPKGVIQSNRSYITLSRFKESDVSGMPTMKNLTVLAQIPTYTHMELSCAISDTLYCGCTIALEPFYDKDFFPCSLVINKPNFVCASTGFWGNLCKLLNFDESWKHVNMPYLMIPTVTGEGCSVGEEKFFNLTARKHKFGTAKLPFPLSPVTFSIGGGTTESSGIFVTLYKSLQEKKLNHLIKKERLGLRPYKFAEIEVLDEFGNYCDVEKPGLLVAKNPCEMTGYTEEKLNQNTHVVDSKGVSWLSLGTYAYKDKTGGIKMKGRMGSDLILKNNHKIPYYYIEDTILSDTKNIMSCSVVSNNGILICHIEFQPFAQKSKTEIIKSIINRLEAKYEEEVTQKLYFRFRDNVESFPLDPSGKRSISTLSKIGIDEKTFSFEQWKKKYTVEKEKVKILGKK
;
A
#
# COMPACT_ATOMS: atom_id res chain seq x y z
N MET A 1 -10.59 9.24 -38.77
CA MET A 1 -10.80 7.85 -38.27
C MET A 1 -11.22 8.00 -36.81
N ASP A 2 -12.20 7.28 -36.33
CA ASP A 2 -12.57 7.28 -34.91
C ASP A 2 -11.36 6.83 -34.07
N VAL A 3 -11.07 7.51 -32.95
CA VAL A 3 -9.91 7.26 -32.07
C VAL A 3 -9.82 5.80 -31.65
N PHE A 4 -10.98 5.17 -31.39
CA PHE A 4 -11.02 3.78 -31.03
C PHE A 4 -10.61 2.84 -32.16
N ASN A 5 -11.01 3.13 -33.39
CA ASN A 5 -10.57 2.36 -34.55
C ASN A 5 -9.06 2.53 -34.82
N GLU A 6 -8.51 3.72 -34.57
CA GLU A 6 -7.07 3.96 -34.66
C GLU A 6 -6.30 3.16 -33.59
N LEU A 7 -6.81 3.10 -32.37
CA LEU A 7 -6.29 2.24 -31.30
C LEU A 7 -6.29 0.76 -31.72
N LEU A 8 -7.40 0.26 -32.27
CA LEU A 8 -7.53 -1.12 -32.72
C LEU A 8 -6.50 -1.49 -33.80
N GLU A 9 -6.30 -0.63 -34.78
CA GLU A 9 -5.26 -0.84 -35.81
C GLU A 9 -3.84 -0.86 -35.20
N ASN A 10 -3.54 0.02 -34.25
CA ASN A 10 -2.27 0.02 -33.56
C ASN A 10 -2.02 -1.26 -32.76
N ILE A 11 -3.05 -1.77 -32.05
CA ILE A 11 -2.96 -3.05 -31.33
C ILE A 11 -2.78 -4.22 -32.31
N LYS A 12 -3.45 -4.19 -33.46
CA LYS A 12 -3.30 -5.23 -34.48
C LYS A 12 -1.87 -5.27 -35.02
N ILE A 13 -1.28 -4.11 -35.35
CA ILE A 13 0.09 -4.02 -35.82
C ILE A 13 1.09 -4.49 -34.74
N GLU A 14 0.86 -4.14 -33.49
CA GLU A 14 1.66 -4.60 -32.35
C GLU A 14 1.64 -6.12 -32.26
N ARG A 15 0.44 -6.75 -32.32
CA ARG A 15 0.27 -8.21 -32.29
C ARG A 15 0.96 -8.93 -33.45
N GLU A 16 1.01 -8.35 -34.65
CA GLU A 16 1.71 -8.90 -35.82
C GLU A 16 3.23 -8.91 -35.64
N ASN A 17 3.75 -7.98 -34.82
CA ASN A 17 5.17 -7.80 -34.55
C ASN A 17 5.63 -8.40 -33.21
N GLU A 18 4.79 -9.16 -32.53
CA GLU A 18 5.07 -9.75 -31.22
C GLU A 18 6.36 -10.58 -31.19
N LYS A 19 7.08 -10.45 -30.07
CA LYS A 19 8.31 -11.20 -29.79
C LYS A 19 8.09 -12.11 -28.57
N GLN A 20 8.79 -13.22 -28.53
CA GLN A 20 8.80 -14.08 -27.34
C GLN A 20 9.55 -13.40 -26.19
N CYS A 21 9.15 -13.72 -24.95
CA CYS A 21 9.85 -13.26 -23.75
C CYS A 21 11.33 -13.63 -23.79
N SER A 22 12.20 -12.64 -23.62
CA SER A 22 13.67 -12.82 -23.71
C SER A 22 14.24 -13.68 -22.58
N LYS A 23 13.64 -13.62 -21.39
CA LYS A 23 14.07 -14.34 -20.19
C LYS A 23 12.86 -14.92 -19.45
N PRO A 24 12.44 -16.16 -19.79
CA PRO A 24 11.36 -16.86 -19.09
C PRO A 24 11.67 -17.03 -17.60
N TYR A 25 10.63 -16.97 -16.77
CA TYR A 25 10.78 -17.17 -15.34
C TYR A 25 11.05 -18.65 -15.02
N LYS A 26 12.12 -18.93 -14.30
CA LYS A 26 12.45 -20.27 -13.83
C LYS A 26 11.86 -20.51 -12.45
N CYS A 27 10.84 -21.38 -12.41
CA CYS A 27 10.20 -21.78 -11.17
C CYS A 27 11.14 -22.57 -10.26
N GLY A 28 11.00 -22.36 -8.95
CA GLY A 28 11.62 -23.23 -7.95
C GLY A 28 10.88 -24.56 -7.78
N ASN A 29 11.51 -25.49 -7.08
CA ASN A 29 10.99 -26.86 -6.89
C ASN A 29 9.72 -26.96 -6.04
N LYS A 30 9.38 -25.90 -5.29
CA LYS A 30 8.18 -25.85 -4.42
C LYS A 30 6.91 -25.43 -5.16
N ILE A 31 7.04 -24.92 -6.38
CA ILE A 31 5.93 -24.46 -7.19
C ILE A 31 5.21 -25.66 -7.82
N THR A 32 3.88 -25.71 -7.68
CA THR A 32 3.09 -26.80 -8.24
C THR A 32 3.08 -26.77 -9.77
N LYS A 33 2.95 -27.94 -10.44
CA LYS A 33 2.85 -28.04 -11.90
C LYS A 33 1.76 -27.14 -12.49
N LYS A 34 0.62 -26.96 -11.79
CA LYS A 34 -0.45 -26.08 -12.23
C LYS A 34 0.00 -24.62 -12.29
N ILE A 35 0.70 -24.16 -11.28
CA ILE A 35 1.23 -22.78 -11.22
C ILE A 35 2.33 -22.60 -12.25
N GLN A 36 3.24 -23.59 -12.36
CA GLN A 36 4.28 -23.57 -13.38
C GLN A 36 3.69 -23.39 -14.78
N LYS A 37 2.62 -24.14 -15.12
CA LYS A 37 1.94 -24.01 -16.40
C LYS A 37 1.39 -22.58 -16.65
N VAL A 38 0.81 -21.94 -15.62
CA VAL A 38 0.33 -20.54 -15.73
C VAL A 38 1.49 -19.59 -16.00
N LEU A 39 2.64 -19.77 -15.34
CA LEU A 39 3.83 -18.94 -15.59
C LEU A 39 4.40 -19.17 -17.00
N GLU A 40 4.41 -20.41 -17.46
CA GLU A 40 4.81 -20.76 -18.84
C GLU A 40 3.86 -20.14 -19.88
N GLU A 41 2.54 -20.11 -19.60
CA GLU A 41 1.57 -19.44 -20.46
C GLU A 41 1.80 -17.92 -20.51
N ILE A 42 2.17 -17.29 -19.38
CA ILE A 42 2.53 -15.86 -19.35
C ILE A 42 3.79 -15.61 -20.17
N ASP A 43 4.81 -16.47 -20.07
CA ASP A 43 6.04 -16.34 -20.83
C ASP A 43 5.88 -16.62 -22.34
N GLN A 44 4.93 -17.49 -22.70
CA GLN A 44 4.60 -17.82 -24.09
C GLN A 44 3.64 -16.83 -24.72
N ASN A 45 2.79 -16.18 -23.92
CA ASN A 45 2.04 -15.04 -24.37
C ASN A 45 3.05 -13.98 -24.81
N ARG A 46 3.00 -13.67 -26.07
CA ARG A 46 3.95 -12.77 -26.68
C ARG A 46 3.71 -11.40 -26.13
N ASN A 47 4.79 -10.87 -25.64
CA ASN A 47 5.05 -9.47 -25.49
C ASN A 47 3.90 -8.61 -25.00
N HIS A 48 4.02 -8.08 -23.83
CA HIS A 48 2.96 -7.18 -23.52
C HIS A 48 3.41 -6.06 -22.60
N SER A 49 3.20 -4.87 -23.09
CA SER A 49 3.03 -3.76 -22.20
C SER A 49 1.82 -4.04 -21.30
N TRP A 50 1.91 -3.59 -20.10
CA TRP A 50 0.83 -3.70 -19.13
C TRP A 50 -0.51 -3.18 -19.67
N ALA A 51 -0.50 -2.05 -20.43
CA ALA A 51 -1.70 -1.46 -21.02
C ALA A 51 -2.32 -2.32 -22.13
N VAL A 52 -1.50 -2.94 -22.99
CA VAL A 52 -1.99 -3.84 -24.05
C VAL A 52 -2.63 -5.08 -23.45
N GLU A 53 -2.02 -5.65 -22.39
CA GLU A 53 -2.61 -6.79 -21.71
C GLU A 53 -3.95 -6.42 -21.04
N MET A 54 -4.06 -5.22 -20.43
CA MET A 54 -5.33 -4.72 -19.90
C MET A 54 -6.40 -4.61 -21.00
N TYR A 55 -6.04 -4.08 -22.16
CA TYR A 55 -6.93 -4.02 -23.31
C TYR A 55 -7.39 -5.41 -23.72
N ASN A 56 -6.46 -6.35 -23.95
CA ASN A 56 -6.76 -7.72 -24.38
C ASN A 56 -7.74 -8.43 -23.44
N ARG A 57 -7.56 -8.24 -22.13
CA ARG A 57 -8.43 -8.84 -21.11
C ARG A 57 -9.84 -8.25 -21.10
N ASN A 58 -9.99 -7.00 -21.51
CA ASN A 58 -11.25 -6.28 -21.49
C ASN A 58 -11.91 -6.08 -22.87
N GLU A 59 -11.36 -6.69 -23.92
CA GLU A 59 -11.86 -6.55 -25.31
C GLU A 59 -13.38 -6.81 -25.43
N LYS A 60 -13.91 -7.74 -24.64
CA LYS A 60 -15.37 -8.07 -24.59
C LYS A 60 -16.13 -7.29 -23.53
N ASN A 61 -15.47 -6.36 -22.82
CA ASN A 61 -16.02 -5.65 -21.65
C ASN A 61 -16.03 -4.12 -21.84
N MET A 62 -15.88 -3.64 -23.08
CA MET A 62 -15.67 -2.22 -23.39
C MET A 62 -16.80 -1.28 -22.95
N SER A 63 -18.03 -1.79 -22.85
CA SER A 63 -19.19 -1.00 -22.36
C SER A 63 -19.33 -0.97 -20.84
N ALA A 64 -18.56 -1.78 -20.10
CA ALA A 64 -18.61 -1.77 -18.65
C ALA A 64 -17.91 -0.52 -18.09
N VAL A 65 -18.30 -0.14 -16.86
CA VAL A 65 -17.67 0.99 -16.15
C VAL A 65 -16.30 0.58 -15.65
N ALA A 66 -15.26 1.24 -16.14
CA ALA A 66 -13.89 1.08 -15.67
C ALA A 66 -13.60 1.99 -14.48
N LEU A 67 -13.98 3.27 -14.59
CA LEU A 67 -13.68 4.29 -13.58
C LEU A 67 -14.95 4.96 -13.10
N PHE A 68 -14.99 5.21 -11.79
CA PHE A 68 -16.00 6.03 -11.15
C PHE A 68 -15.29 7.20 -10.44
N TYR A 69 -15.63 8.43 -10.84
CA TYR A 69 -15.00 9.62 -10.31
C TYR A 69 -16.00 10.72 -10.08
N ARG A 70 -16.22 11.11 -8.83
CA ARG A 70 -17.12 12.21 -8.44
C ARG A 70 -18.48 12.20 -9.16
N GLY A 71 -19.13 11.03 -9.18
CA GLY A 71 -20.44 10.84 -9.85
C GLY A 71 -20.35 10.58 -11.36
N ASN A 72 -19.18 10.76 -11.99
CA ASN A 72 -18.96 10.39 -13.38
C ASN A 72 -18.61 8.91 -13.51
N LYS A 73 -19.16 8.25 -14.53
CA LYS A 73 -18.87 6.86 -14.89
C LYS A 73 -18.20 6.85 -16.25
N ILE A 74 -16.98 6.33 -16.30
CA ILE A 74 -16.16 6.22 -17.50
C ILE A 74 -16.06 4.74 -17.85
N THR A 75 -16.45 4.38 -19.07
CA THR A 75 -16.38 2.99 -19.57
C THR A 75 -14.94 2.60 -19.90
N TYR A 76 -14.69 1.28 -20.03
CA TYR A 76 -13.40 0.79 -20.52
C TYR A 76 -13.06 1.36 -21.90
N LYS A 77 -14.05 1.47 -22.80
CA LYS A 77 -13.85 2.08 -24.12
C LYS A 77 -13.36 3.53 -23.99
N GLU A 78 -14.08 4.37 -23.26
CA GLU A 78 -13.73 5.78 -23.06
C GLU A 78 -12.35 5.94 -22.38
N MET A 79 -12.04 5.07 -21.41
CA MET A 79 -10.74 5.06 -20.74
C MET A 79 -9.60 4.75 -21.72
N PHE A 80 -9.74 3.72 -22.56
CA PHE A 80 -8.70 3.37 -23.53
C PHE A 80 -8.57 4.39 -24.65
N GLU A 81 -9.68 4.97 -25.12
CA GLU A 81 -9.65 6.07 -26.12
C GLU A 81 -8.86 7.27 -25.59
N LYS A 82 -9.15 7.70 -24.36
CA LYS A 82 -8.46 8.82 -23.73
C LYS A 82 -6.97 8.52 -23.52
N ALA A 83 -6.66 7.33 -23.01
CA ALA A 83 -5.27 6.89 -22.83
C ALA A 83 -4.50 6.85 -24.17
N PHE A 84 -5.14 6.44 -25.26
CA PHE A 84 -4.52 6.43 -26.57
C PHE A 84 -4.29 7.83 -27.12
N MET A 85 -5.20 8.78 -26.89
CA MET A 85 -5.00 10.18 -27.19
C MET A 85 -3.77 10.75 -26.46
N TYR A 86 -3.63 10.44 -25.18
CA TYR A 86 -2.45 10.83 -24.39
C TYR A 86 -1.16 10.20 -24.95
N ALA A 87 -1.20 8.93 -25.34
CA ALA A 87 -0.06 8.24 -25.94
C ALA A 87 0.41 8.92 -27.25
N LYS A 88 -0.53 9.35 -28.10
CA LYS A 88 -0.23 10.15 -29.30
C LYS A 88 0.43 11.48 -28.95
N SER A 89 -0.05 12.13 -27.88
CA SER A 89 0.54 13.40 -27.42
C SER A 89 1.93 13.21 -26.86
N LEU A 90 2.19 12.12 -26.12
CA LEU A 90 3.54 11.77 -25.66
C LEU A 90 4.49 11.54 -26.83
N LYS A 91 4.05 10.81 -27.87
CA LYS A 91 4.83 10.61 -29.11
C LYS A 91 5.09 11.94 -29.83
N ALA A 92 4.12 12.84 -29.88
CA ALA A 92 4.26 14.18 -30.47
C ALA A 92 5.24 15.07 -29.69
N LEU A 93 5.34 14.88 -28.35
CA LEU A 93 6.35 15.51 -27.51
C LEU A 93 7.76 14.91 -27.68
N GLY A 94 7.90 13.82 -28.46
CA GLY A 94 9.16 13.16 -28.74
C GLY A 94 9.51 11.98 -27.83
N TYR A 95 8.62 11.58 -26.94
CA TYR A 95 8.85 10.41 -26.10
C TYR A 95 8.84 9.10 -26.89
N LYS A 96 9.69 8.20 -26.50
CA LYS A 96 9.89 6.89 -27.12
C LYS A 96 10.00 5.78 -26.06
N LYS A 97 10.09 4.54 -26.52
CA LYS A 97 10.37 3.38 -25.67
C LYS A 97 11.60 3.64 -24.79
N ASP A 98 11.53 3.17 -23.54
CA ASP A 98 12.55 3.24 -22.48
C ASP A 98 12.81 4.65 -21.90
N ASP A 99 12.13 5.69 -22.36
CA ASP A 99 12.19 7.01 -21.71
C ASP A 99 11.51 6.97 -20.34
N GLN A 100 12.08 7.71 -19.39
CA GLN A 100 11.47 7.87 -18.05
C GLN A 100 10.59 9.13 -18.04
N ILE A 101 9.33 8.97 -17.71
CA ILE A 101 8.34 10.05 -17.68
C ILE A 101 7.93 10.36 -16.24
N PRO A 102 8.40 11.48 -15.65
CA PRO A 102 8.05 11.87 -14.30
C PRO A 102 6.60 12.34 -14.21
N ILE A 103 5.84 11.75 -13.28
CA ILE A 103 4.45 12.11 -13.00
C ILE A 103 4.22 12.31 -11.50
N CYS A 104 3.50 13.38 -11.15
CA CYS A 104 3.02 13.68 -9.80
C CYS A 104 1.53 13.98 -9.89
N ILE A 105 0.73 12.95 -10.01
CA ILE A 105 -0.73 13.03 -10.21
C ILE A 105 -1.40 12.14 -9.16
N THR A 106 -2.41 12.64 -8.49
CA THR A 106 -3.21 11.90 -7.51
C THR A 106 -4.19 10.93 -8.22
N ASN A 107 -4.98 10.18 -7.44
CA ASN A 107 -5.94 9.19 -7.97
C ASN A 107 -7.10 9.84 -8.72
N THR A 108 -6.85 10.24 -9.96
CA THR A 108 -7.81 10.82 -10.91
C THR A 108 -7.89 9.95 -12.18
N PRO A 109 -8.91 10.14 -13.02
CA PRO A 109 -8.95 9.48 -14.33
C PRO A 109 -7.72 9.79 -15.18
N GLU A 110 -7.21 11.02 -15.12
CA GLU A 110 -6.03 11.49 -15.84
C GLU A 110 -4.77 10.71 -15.47
N PHE A 111 -4.64 10.32 -14.19
CA PHE A 111 -3.57 9.43 -13.73
C PHE A 111 -3.65 8.07 -14.43
N ILE A 112 -4.85 7.47 -14.50
CA ILE A 112 -5.05 6.18 -15.17
C ILE A 112 -4.75 6.29 -16.66
N TYR A 113 -5.21 7.37 -17.32
CA TYR A 113 -4.92 7.61 -18.74
C TYR A 113 -3.42 7.75 -18.99
N MET A 114 -2.69 8.47 -18.12
CA MET A 114 -1.23 8.62 -18.23
C MET A 114 -0.51 7.29 -18.03
N LEU A 115 -0.89 6.48 -17.03
CA LEU A 115 -0.30 5.15 -16.81
C LEU A 115 -0.41 4.27 -18.06
N LEU A 116 -1.63 4.19 -18.63
CA LEU A 116 -1.89 3.40 -19.82
C LEU A 116 -1.14 3.98 -21.04
N ALA A 117 -1.15 5.30 -21.21
CA ALA A 117 -0.48 5.98 -22.31
C ALA A 117 1.03 5.76 -22.31
N ILE A 118 1.68 5.90 -21.15
CA ILE A 118 3.12 5.66 -21.00
C ILE A 118 3.45 4.19 -21.30
N SER A 119 2.62 3.26 -20.82
CA SER A 119 2.76 1.84 -21.10
C SER A 119 2.55 1.50 -22.59
N PHE A 120 1.59 2.13 -23.29
CA PHE A 120 1.41 1.95 -24.73
C PHE A 120 2.63 2.31 -25.55
N ILE A 121 3.34 3.38 -25.20
CA ILE A 121 4.56 3.80 -25.92
C ILE A 121 5.82 3.08 -25.44
N GLY A 122 5.71 2.13 -24.52
CA GLY A 122 6.83 1.36 -23.97
C GLY A 122 7.80 2.19 -23.12
N ALA A 123 7.37 3.35 -22.64
CA ALA A 123 8.15 4.20 -21.73
C ALA A 123 7.93 3.77 -20.28
N HIS A 124 8.72 4.32 -19.37
CA HIS A 124 8.67 4.00 -17.95
C HIS A 124 7.92 5.07 -17.16
N THR A 125 6.84 4.69 -16.49
CA THR A 125 6.17 5.58 -15.55
C THR A 125 7.06 5.81 -14.33
N HIS A 126 7.50 7.05 -14.11
CA HIS A 126 8.28 7.45 -12.96
C HIS A 126 7.41 8.27 -12.00
N THR A 127 6.76 7.60 -11.06
CA THR A 127 5.88 8.28 -10.10
C THR A 127 6.70 8.99 -9.04
N VAL A 128 6.36 10.24 -8.72
CA VAL A 128 6.99 10.99 -7.63
C VAL A 128 5.93 11.49 -6.65
N GLY A 129 6.33 11.67 -5.39
CA GLY A 129 5.43 12.12 -4.32
C GLY A 129 5.65 13.59 -3.96
N GLU A 130 4.58 14.30 -3.69
CA GLU A 130 4.57 15.71 -3.28
C GLU A 130 5.32 15.98 -1.96
N TRP A 131 5.49 14.95 -1.12
CA TRP A 131 6.16 15.03 0.18
C TRP A 131 7.67 14.74 0.12
N PHE A 132 8.23 14.45 -1.06
CA PHE A 132 9.65 14.18 -1.19
C PHE A 132 10.47 15.42 -0.80
N ASP A 133 11.63 15.17 -0.17
CA ASP A 133 12.59 16.24 0.09
C ASP A 133 12.89 17.02 -1.18
N LYS A 134 12.95 18.35 -1.09
CA LYS A 134 13.09 19.24 -2.25
C LYS A 134 14.31 18.89 -3.10
N ASP A 135 15.47 18.74 -2.48
CA ASP A 135 16.71 18.48 -3.21
C ASP A 135 16.70 17.06 -3.79
N TYR A 136 16.12 16.12 -3.05
CA TYR A 136 15.97 14.74 -3.52
C TYR A 136 15.04 14.65 -4.74
N LEU A 137 13.90 15.31 -4.72
CA LEU A 137 13.00 15.37 -5.86
C LEU A 137 13.66 16.01 -7.08
N LYS A 138 14.41 17.10 -6.89
CA LYS A 138 15.22 17.72 -7.95
C LYS A 138 16.24 16.75 -8.54
N GLU A 139 16.94 15.98 -7.69
CA GLU A 139 17.87 14.93 -8.16
C GLU A 139 17.16 13.89 -9.02
N ILE A 140 15.96 13.44 -8.60
CA ILE A 140 15.15 12.48 -9.34
C ILE A 140 14.76 13.06 -10.70
N LEU A 141 14.18 14.25 -10.73
CA LEU A 141 13.74 14.91 -11.97
C LEU A 141 14.90 15.03 -12.98
N ASN A 142 16.08 15.44 -12.52
CA ASN A 142 17.26 15.54 -13.38
C ASN A 142 17.71 14.16 -13.92
N LYS A 143 17.59 13.09 -13.14
CA LYS A 143 17.97 11.73 -13.56
C LYS A 143 17.02 11.13 -14.61
N THR A 144 15.78 11.60 -14.70
CA THR A 144 14.86 11.13 -15.74
C THR A 144 15.25 11.57 -17.15
N ASN A 145 16.10 12.58 -17.28
CA ASN A 145 16.41 13.26 -18.54
C ASN A 145 15.17 13.80 -19.28
N SER A 146 14.03 13.87 -18.62
CA SER A 146 12.81 14.46 -19.16
C SER A 146 12.82 15.98 -19.01
N GLU A 147 12.42 16.69 -20.07
CA GLU A 147 12.19 18.14 -20.00
C GLU A 147 10.75 18.49 -19.60
N THR A 148 9.88 17.49 -19.41
CA THR A 148 8.47 17.67 -19.06
C THR A 148 8.10 16.87 -17.83
N ILE A 149 7.37 17.48 -16.91
CA ILE A 149 6.69 16.80 -15.82
C ILE A 149 5.18 16.89 -16.01
N PHE A 150 4.48 15.82 -15.64
CA PHE A 150 3.02 15.74 -15.67
C PHE A 150 2.50 15.77 -14.23
N ILE A 151 1.66 16.74 -13.91
CA ILE A 151 1.18 16.98 -12.55
C ILE A 151 -0.33 17.20 -12.53
N ASP A 152 -0.96 17.00 -11.39
CA ASP A 152 -2.24 17.64 -11.14
C ASP A 152 -2.05 19.03 -10.51
N ASP A 153 -3.13 19.81 -10.54
CA ASP A 153 -3.09 21.20 -10.13
C ASP A 153 -2.93 21.40 -8.62
N ILE A 154 -3.23 20.40 -7.81
CA ILE A 154 -3.07 20.47 -6.35
C ILE A 154 -1.65 20.13 -5.88
N SER A 155 -0.91 19.34 -6.64
CA SER A 155 0.46 18.94 -6.29
C SER A 155 1.50 20.05 -6.52
N TYR A 156 1.19 21.03 -7.36
CA TYR A 156 2.14 22.03 -7.81
C TYR A 156 2.84 22.80 -6.68
N GLU A 157 2.07 23.32 -5.71
CA GLU A 157 2.64 24.12 -4.60
C GLU A 157 3.70 23.35 -3.80
N SER A 158 3.50 22.05 -3.62
CA SER A 158 4.43 21.22 -2.85
C SER A 158 5.75 20.96 -3.59
N ILE A 159 5.72 20.91 -4.93
CA ILE A 159 6.86 20.48 -5.74
C ILE A 159 7.47 21.59 -6.62
N LYS A 160 6.86 22.77 -6.71
CA LYS A 160 7.27 23.85 -7.63
C LYS A 160 8.74 24.25 -7.50
N ASN A 161 9.27 24.32 -6.29
CA ASN A 161 10.68 24.66 -6.07
C ASN A 161 11.63 23.62 -6.68
N SER A 162 11.29 22.33 -6.55
CA SER A 162 12.07 21.24 -7.15
C SER A 162 12.00 21.28 -8.68
N ILE A 163 10.82 21.61 -9.24
CA ILE A 163 10.64 21.78 -10.68
C ILE A 163 11.49 22.95 -11.20
N CYS A 164 11.36 24.14 -10.59
CA CYS A 164 12.06 25.34 -11.01
C CYS A 164 13.59 25.21 -10.95
N GLU A 165 14.12 24.40 -10.05
CA GLU A 165 15.55 24.17 -9.88
C GLU A 165 16.09 22.96 -10.67
N SER A 166 15.23 22.24 -11.38
CA SER A 166 15.58 21.04 -12.17
C SER A 166 15.73 21.36 -13.65
N ASN A 167 15.97 20.31 -14.48
CA ASN A 167 16.03 20.40 -15.92
C ASN A 167 14.65 20.47 -16.60
N ILE A 168 13.56 20.50 -15.83
CA ILE A 168 12.20 20.60 -16.36
C ILE A 168 11.97 21.97 -17.00
N LYS A 169 11.48 21.98 -18.23
CA LYS A 169 11.15 23.17 -19.03
C LYS A 169 9.66 23.30 -19.29
N ARG A 170 8.91 22.19 -19.11
CA ARG A 170 7.48 22.10 -19.44
C ARG A 170 6.70 21.42 -18.32
N ILE A 171 5.53 21.95 -18.05
CA ILE A 171 4.54 21.33 -17.17
C ILE A 171 3.31 21.01 -17.99
N VAL A 172 2.85 19.76 -17.94
CA VAL A 172 1.48 19.38 -18.35
C VAL A 172 0.67 19.23 -17.07
N CYS A 173 -0.32 20.11 -16.92
CA CYS A 173 -1.14 20.19 -15.71
C CYS A 173 -2.55 19.69 -15.99
N PHE A 174 -3.00 18.73 -15.16
CA PHE A 174 -4.36 18.22 -15.16
C PHE A 174 -5.13 18.81 -13.98
N SER A 175 -6.30 19.40 -14.27
CA SER A 175 -7.19 19.85 -13.19
C SER A 175 -7.99 18.70 -12.64
N LEU A 176 -8.24 18.68 -11.34
CA LEU A 176 -9.16 17.73 -10.72
C LEU A 176 -10.58 17.79 -11.31
N THR A 177 -10.89 18.85 -12.04
CA THR A 177 -12.20 19.06 -12.69
C THR A 177 -12.29 18.47 -14.10
N ASN A 178 -11.17 18.08 -14.73
CA ASN A 178 -11.16 17.69 -16.15
C ASN A 178 -12.13 16.54 -16.48
N SER A 179 -12.17 15.52 -15.64
CA SER A 179 -13.05 14.36 -15.83
C SER A 179 -14.38 14.48 -15.06
N LEU A 180 -14.75 15.66 -14.56
CA LEU A 180 -16.08 15.87 -14.00
C LEU A 180 -17.12 15.97 -15.11
N LYS A 181 -18.29 15.37 -14.87
CA LYS A 181 -19.43 15.56 -15.76
C LYS A 181 -19.90 17.01 -15.68
N GLN A 182 -19.80 17.77 -16.77
CA GLN A 182 -20.44 19.07 -16.86
C GLN A 182 -21.93 18.88 -16.58
N GLY A 183 -22.42 19.50 -15.50
CA GLY A 183 -23.74 19.24 -14.98
C GLY A 183 -24.83 19.70 -15.93
N ASN A 184 -25.75 18.82 -16.29
CA ASN A 184 -27.05 19.17 -16.86
C ASN A 184 -27.94 19.85 -15.79
N GLY A 185 -27.46 20.85 -15.08
CA GLY A 185 -28.21 21.60 -14.07
C GLY A 185 -28.66 20.80 -12.82
N LYS A 186 -28.26 19.53 -12.68
CA LYS A 186 -28.48 18.76 -11.45
C LYS A 186 -27.28 18.98 -10.53
N THR A 187 -27.56 19.48 -9.33
CA THR A 187 -26.57 19.61 -8.26
C THR A 187 -25.83 18.27 -8.06
N ASN A 188 -24.52 18.32 -8.14
CA ASN A 188 -23.67 17.18 -7.75
C ASN A 188 -24.04 16.80 -6.30
N PRO A 189 -24.52 15.57 -6.02
CA PRO A 189 -24.88 15.17 -4.66
C PRO A 189 -23.69 15.21 -3.69
N TYR A 190 -22.48 15.35 -4.20
CA TYR A 190 -21.25 15.45 -3.44
C TYR A 190 -20.79 16.90 -3.22
N ALA A 191 -21.43 17.90 -3.87
CA ALA A 191 -21.00 19.29 -3.84
C ALA A 191 -20.88 19.88 -2.41
N GLU A 192 -21.79 19.52 -1.51
CA GLU A 192 -21.72 19.98 -0.12
C GLU A 192 -20.50 19.43 0.62
N ILE A 193 -20.17 18.15 0.38
CA ILE A 193 -19.00 17.49 0.97
C ILE A 193 -17.74 18.07 0.34
N GLU A 194 -17.72 18.23 -0.96
CA GLU A 194 -16.61 18.81 -1.70
C GLU A 194 -16.33 20.24 -1.27
N ASN A 195 -17.35 21.08 -1.15
CA ASN A 195 -17.21 22.45 -0.63
C ASN A 195 -16.70 22.51 0.81
N LYS A 196 -17.15 21.58 1.67
CA LYS A 196 -16.71 21.53 3.07
C LYS A 196 -15.23 21.21 3.21
N PHE A 197 -14.68 20.40 2.32
CA PHE A 197 -13.28 19.98 2.35
C PHE A 197 -12.40 20.71 1.32
N HIS A 198 -12.92 21.69 0.59
CA HIS A 198 -12.23 22.47 -0.47
C HIS A 198 -11.55 21.57 -1.52
N ILE A 199 -12.23 20.51 -1.95
CA ILE A 199 -11.65 19.37 -2.66
C ILE A 199 -11.48 19.62 -4.17
N ILE A 200 -12.23 20.55 -4.76
CA ILE A 200 -12.21 20.77 -6.20
C ILE A 200 -11.72 22.18 -6.49
N THR A 201 -10.58 22.25 -7.14
CA THR A 201 -9.97 23.49 -7.62
C THR A 201 -9.58 23.34 -9.08
N ASP A 202 -9.57 24.45 -9.79
CA ASP A 202 -8.89 24.57 -11.09
C ASP A 202 -7.84 25.65 -10.94
N ASN A 203 -6.60 25.24 -10.70
CA ASN A 203 -5.49 26.15 -10.45
C ASN A 203 -4.61 26.34 -11.69
N PHE A 204 -5.04 25.91 -12.88
CA PHE A 204 -4.19 25.98 -14.07
C PHE A 204 -3.69 27.39 -14.41
N GLU A 205 -4.56 28.41 -14.39
CA GLU A 205 -4.16 29.78 -14.69
C GLU A 205 -3.19 30.35 -13.64
N TYR A 206 -3.31 29.94 -12.39
CA TYR A 206 -2.33 30.27 -11.36
C TYR A 206 -0.96 29.67 -11.68
N ILE A 207 -0.90 28.36 -11.98
CA ILE A 207 0.34 27.64 -12.31
C ILE A 207 1.02 28.26 -13.54
N LYS A 208 0.23 28.57 -14.56
CA LYS A 208 0.71 29.18 -15.81
C LYS A 208 1.34 30.55 -15.58
N ASN A 209 0.85 31.34 -14.62
CA ASN A 209 1.38 32.64 -14.27
C ASN A 209 2.59 32.57 -13.32
N ASP A 210 2.66 31.55 -12.45
CA ASP A 210 3.73 31.37 -11.47
C ASP A 210 4.97 30.69 -12.05
N TYR A 211 4.80 29.74 -12.96
CA TYR A 211 5.89 28.99 -13.58
C TYR A 211 6.50 29.70 -14.78
N ASN A 212 7.81 29.94 -14.76
CA ASN A 212 8.52 30.65 -15.83
C ASN A 212 8.77 29.83 -17.12
N GLY A 213 8.38 28.55 -17.13
CA GLY A 213 8.51 27.68 -18.30
C GLY A 213 7.23 27.60 -19.12
N ILE A 214 7.12 26.55 -19.91
CA ILE A 214 5.94 26.30 -20.76
C ILE A 214 4.94 25.45 -19.98
N THR A 215 3.68 25.88 -19.97
CA THR A 215 2.58 25.13 -19.34
C THR A 215 1.53 24.73 -20.36
N PHE A 216 1.02 23.51 -20.24
CA PHE A 216 -0.08 22.99 -21.03
C PHE A 216 -1.17 22.46 -20.10
N ASN A 217 -2.42 22.78 -20.39
CA ASN A 217 -3.55 22.07 -19.82
C ASN A 217 -3.84 20.79 -20.62
N GLU A 218 -4.77 19.97 -20.14
CA GLU A 218 -5.15 18.71 -20.80
C GLU A 218 -5.55 18.91 -22.27
N GLU A 219 -6.37 19.93 -22.57
CA GLU A 219 -6.86 20.20 -23.92
C GLU A 219 -5.71 20.48 -24.89
N ASN A 220 -4.77 21.33 -24.49
CA ASN A 220 -3.60 21.66 -25.30
C ASN A 220 -2.67 20.46 -25.45
N PHE A 221 -2.52 19.64 -24.42
CA PHE A 221 -1.75 18.41 -24.48
C PHE A 221 -2.35 17.41 -25.50
N ILE A 222 -3.66 17.20 -25.48
CA ILE A 222 -4.34 16.32 -26.43
C ILE A 222 -4.20 16.83 -27.87
N LYS A 223 -4.37 18.14 -28.09
CA LYS A 223 -4.23 18.75 -29.43
C LYS A 223 -2.87 18.49 -30.09
N MET A 224 -1.80 18.37 -29.30
CA MET A 224 -0.47 18.03 -29.84
C MET A 224 -0.45 16.67 -30.55
N GLY A 225 -1.19 15.69 -30.01
CA GLY A 225 -1.24 14.33 -30.56
C GLY A 225 -2.20 14.14 -31.72
N GLU A 226 -3.14 15.08 -32.01
CA GLU A 226 -4.17 14.91 -33.03
C GLU A 226 -3.62 14.59 -34.43
N ASN A 227 -2.52 15.23 -34.79
CA ASN A 227 -1.88 15.04 -36.07
C ASN A 227 -0.79 13.96 -36.11
N TYR A 228 -0.56 13.27 -35.01
CA TYR A 228 0.40 12.16 -34.98
C TYR A 228 -0.20 10.94 -35.68
N LYS A 229 0.44 10.48 -36.77
CA LYS A 229 -0.07 9.42 -37.66
C LYS A 229 0.82 8.17 -37.71
N GLN A 230 1.93 8.18 -36.96
CA GLN A 230 2.80 7.01 -36.89
C GLN A 230 2.29 5.99 -35.87
N GLN A 231 2.92 4.79 -35.88
CA GLN A 231 2.66 3.77 -34.89
C GLN A 231 2.90 4.33 -33.47
N VAL A 232 1.93 4.17 -32.60
CA VAL A 232 1.96 4.69 -31.21
C VAL A 232 2.35 3.59 -30.23
N ILE A 233 1.69 2.42 -30.38
CA ILE A 233 1.91 1.28 -29.46
C ILE A 233 3.21 0.58 -29.84
N GLU A 234 4.09 0.49 -28.85
CA GLU A 234 5.42 -0.12 -29.01
C GLU A 234 5.43 -1.58 -28.51
N ASN A 235 6.27 -2.35 -29.14
CA ASN A 235 6.57 -3.71 -28.67
C ASN A 235 7.51 -3.69 -27.46
N VAL A 236 7.10 -4.29 -26.36
CA VAL A 236 7.90 -4.41 -25.13
C VAL A 236 8.04 -5.88 -24.71
N ASP A 237 9.11 -6.19 -24.00
CA ASP A 237 9.30 -7.51 -23.36
C ASP A 237 8.64 -7.50 -21.95
N LEU A 238 8.23 -8.67 -21.47
CA LEU A 238 7.71 -8.80 -20.10
C LEU A 238 8.70 -8.31 -19.03
N ASN A 239 10.01 -8.40 -19.32
CA ASN A 239 11.07 -8.00 -18.40
C ASN A 239 11.46 -6.52 -18.58
N ASP A 240 10.95 -5.82 -19.60
CA ASP A 240 11.16 -4.39 -19.75
C ASP A 240 10.56 -3.64 -18.57
N ILE A 241 11.20 -2.53 -18.19
CA ILE A 241 10.74 -1.70 -17.08
C ILE A 241 9.37 -1.12 -17.44
N SER A 242 8.44 -1.23 -16.50
CA SER A 242 7.11 -0.61 -16.61
C SER A 242 7.02 0.64 -15.75
N THR A 243 7.41 0.53 -14.48
CA THR A 243 7.28 1.65 -13.54
C THR A 243 8.49 1.76 -12.61
N ILE A 244 8.71 2.98 -12.14
CA ILE A 244 9.57 3.28 -11.00
C ILE A 244 8.67 3.87 -9.92
N THR A 245 8.51 3.13 -8.82
CA THR A 245 7.68 3.50 -7.68
C THR A 245 8.55 3.66 -6.44
N TYR A 246 7.99 4.22 -5.36
CA TYR A 246 8.79 4.52 -4.19
C TYR A 246 8.28 3.81 -2.94
N THR A 247 9.22 3.46 -2.06
CA THR A 247 8.90 2.95 -0.73
C THR A 247 8.26 4.05 0.11
N SER A 248 7.60 3.68 1.22
CA SER A 248 6.97 4.67 2.12
C SER A 248 7.96 5.58 2.87
N GLY A 249 9.27 5.38 2.73
CA GLY A 249 10.29 6.23 3.36
C GLY A 249 10.34 6.17 4.88
N THR A 250 9.81 5.13 5.51
CA THR A 250 9.75 4.99 6.98
C THR A 250 11.11 5.05 7.67
N THR A 251 12.18 4.69 6.95
CA THR A 251 13.57 4.71 7.45
C THR A 251 14.34 5.95 7.06
N SER A 252 13.93 6.65 5.99
CA SER A 252 14.60 7.84 5.47
C SER A 252 13.53 8.85 5.04
N PRO A 253 13.01 9.67 5.96
CA PRO A 253 11.96 10.64 5.67
C PRO A 253 12.36 11.59 4.55
N GLY A 254 11.44 11.80 3.59
CA GLY A 254 11.66 12.65 2.41
C GLY A 254 12.56 12.04 1.32
N ARG A 255 13.28 10.95 1.58
CA ARG A 255 14.17 10.26 0.63
C ARG A 255 13.83 8.77 0.50
N PRO A 256 12.65 8.42 -0.02
CA PRO A 256 12.27 7.03 -0.20
C PRO A 256 13.11 6.36 -1.29
N LYS A 257 13.21 5.03 -1.24
CA LYS A 257 13.94 4.25 -2.26
C LYS A 257 13.10 4.10 -3.52
N GLY A 258 13.65 4.42 -4.67
CA GLY A 258 13.04 4.16 -5.97
C GLY A 258 13.19 2.68 -6.35
N VAL A 259 12.07 1.99 -6.57
CA VAL A 259 11.97 0.56 -6.89
C VAL A 259 11.53 0.39 -8.32
N ILE A 260 12.30 -0.37 -9.09
CA ILE A 260 12.06 -0.62 -10.50
C ILE A 260 11.23 -1.88 -10.67
N GLN A 261 10.08 -1.77 -11.33
CA GLN A 261 9.15 -2.87 -11.60
C GLN A 261 9.02 -3.12 -13.11
N SER A 262 8.98 -4.40 -13.48
CA SER A 262 8.78 -4.82 -14.87
C SER A 262 7.30 -4.99 -15.22
N ASN A 263 6.97 -5.11 -16.51
CA ASN A 263 5.64 -5.51 -16.97
C ASN A 263 5.25 -6.87 -16.40
N ARG A 264 6.20 -7.80 -16.26
CA ARG A 264 6.01 -9.11 -15.64
C ARG A 264 5.40 -9.01 -14.23
N SER A 265 5.86 -8.08 -13.41
CA SER A 265 5.38 -7.92 -12.03
C SER A 265 3.87 -7.69 -12.01
N TYR A 266 3.36 -6.76 -12.82
CA TYR A 266 1.94 -6.43 -12.87
C TYR A 266 1.11 -7.53 -13.52
N ILE A 267 1.52 -8.03 -14.68
CA ILE A 267 0.77 -9.03 -15.44
C ILE A 267 0.67 -10.35 -14.65
N THR A 268 1.78 -10.79 -14.03
CA THR A 268 1.78 -12.03 -13.25
C THR A 268 0.90 -11.92 -12.01
N LEU A 269 1.02 -10.82 -11.25
CA LEU A 269 0.23 -10.62 -10.04
C LEU A 269 -1.26 -10.60 -10.36
N SER A 270 -1.66 -9.82 -11.36
CA SER A 270 -3.05 -9.70 -11.81
C SER A 270 -3.60 -11.03 -12.35
N ARG A 271 -2.82 -11.77 -13.12
CA ARG A 271 -3.19 -13.10 -13.65
C ARG A 271 -3.48 -14.10 -12.54
N PHE A 272 -2.67 -14.11 -11.47
CA PHE A 272 -2.92 -14.98 -10.33
C PHE A 272 -4.10 -14.54 -9.49
N LYS A 273 -4.31 -13.24 -9.31
CA LYS A 273 -5.50 -12.72 -8.61
C LYS A 273 -6.79 -13.01 -9.37
N GLU A 274 -6.79 -12.89 -10.69
CA GLU A 274 -7.93 -13.30 -11.50
C GLU A 274 -8.27 -14.78 -11.27
N SER A 275 -7.28 -15.66 -11.20
CA SER A 275 -7.51 -17.08 -10.98
C SER A 275 -8.07 -17.40 -9.59
N ASP A 276 -7.70 -16.64 -8.57
CA ASP A 276 -8.25 -16.75 -7.22
C ASP A 276 -9.65 -16.13 -7.12
N VAL A 277 -9.92 -15.07 -7.87
CA VAL A 277 -11.21 -14.36 -7.95
C VAL A 277 -12.17 -15.09 -8.89
N SER A 278 -11.71 -15.68 -9.98
CA SER A 278 -12.57 -16.41 -10.94
C SER A 278 -13.19 -17.69 -10.37
N GLY A 279 -12.63 -18.21 -9.27
CA GLY A 279 -13.27 -19.26 -8.47
C GLY A 279 -14.52 -18.80 -7.70
N MET A 280 -14.80 -17.50 -7.68
CA MET A 280 -15.98 -16.90 -7.09
C MET A 280 -16.79 -16.10 -8.14
N PRO A 281 -17.88 -16.65 -8.68
CA PRO A 281 -18.73 -15.97 -9.70
C PRO A 281 -19.24 -14.59 -9.26
N THR A 282 -19.23 -14.31 -7.97
CA THR A 282 -19.72 -13.07 -7.36
C THR A 282 -18.72 -11.90 -7.38
N MET A 283 -17.49 -12.12 -7.83
CA MET A 283 -16.46 -11.07 -7.83
C MET A 283 -16.33 -10.29 -9.14
N LYS A 284 -17.08 -10.64 -10.18
CA LYS A 284 -17.25 -9.76 -11.35
C LYS A 284 -18.10 -8.56 -10.95
N ASN A 285 -17.74 -7.39 -11.44
CA ASN A 285 -18.42 -6.11 -11.16
C ASN A 285 -18.17 -5.54 -9.74
N LEU A 286 -17.04 -5.86 -9.10
CA LEU A 286 -16.65 -5.19 -7.87
C LEU A 286 -16.21 -3.76 -8.15
N THR A 287 -16.46 -2.89 -7.17
CA THR A 287 -15.87 -1.56 -7.10
C THR A 287 -14.74 -1.57 -6.07
N VAL A 288 -13.55 -1.19 -6.50
CA VAL A 288 -12.35 -1.07 -5.66
C VAL A 288 -12.06 0.40 -5.43
N LEU A 289 -11.78 0.81 -4.20
CA LEU A 289 -11.39 2.18 -3.91
C LEU A 289 -9.88 2.34 -4.12
N ALA A 290 -9.52 3.24 -5.02
CA ALA A 290 -8.15 3.72 -5.25
C ALA A 290 -7.99 5.08 -4.55
N GLN A 291 -7.19 5.13 -3.49
CA GLN A 291 -6.98 6.33 -2.68
C GLN A 291 -5.58 6.43 -2.09
N ILE A 292 -4.80 5.34 -2.13
CA ILE A 292 -3.44 5.33 -1.60
C ILE A 292 -2.57 6.18 -2.52
N PRO A 293 -1.51 6.85 -2.02
CA PRO A 293 -0.68 7.68 -2.88
C PRO A 293 -0.13 6.94 -4.11
N THR A 294 -0.26 7.57 -5.26
CA THR A 294 0.05 7.01 -6.59
C THR A 294 1.52 6.68 -6.82
N TYR A 295 2.42 7.23 -6.02
CA TYR A 295 3.85 6.87 -6.05
C TYR A 295 4.14 5.50 -5.42
N THR A 296 3.14 4.85 -4.79
CA THR A 296 3.32 3.55 -4.14
C THR A 296 3.02 2.39 -5.09
N HIS A 297 3.85 1.36 -5.06
CA HIS A 297 3.60 0.16 -5.84
C HIS A 297 2.26 -0.54 -5.46
N MET A 298 1.84 -0.42 -4.21
CA MET A 298 0.60 -1.04 -3.74
C MET A 298 -0.63 -0.46 -4.45
N GLU A 299 -0.67 0.86 -4.68
CA GLU A 299 -1.76 1.49 -5.42
C GLU A 299 -1.77 1.00 -6.86
N LEU A 300 -0.62 1.06 -7.54
CA LEU A 300 -0.51 0.65 -8.94
C LEU A 300 -0.85 -0.83 -9.14
N SER A 301 -0.40 -1.71 -8.25
CA SER A 301 -0.63 -3.14 -8.40
C SER A 301 -2.02 -3.59 -7.91
N CYS A 302 -2.39 -3.26 -6.66
CA CYS A 302 -3.58 -3.83 -6.04
C CYS A 302 -4.87 -3.09 -6.36
N ALA A 303 -4.86 -1.74 -6.32
CA ALA A 303 -6.06 -0.98 -6.57
C ALA A 303 -6.29 -0.74 -8.07
N ILE A 304 -5.24 -0.58 -8.87
CA ILE A 304 -5.36 -0.21 -10.29
C ILE A 304 -5.18 -1.44 -11.18
N SER A 305 -3.97 -2.02 -11.25
CA SER A 305 -3.66 -3.09 -12.20
C SER A 305 -4.58 -4.30 -12.04
N ASP A 306 -4.66 -4.84 -10.83
CA ASP A 306 -5.49 -6.02 -10.56
C ASP A 306 -6.97 -5.78 -10.84
N THR A 307 -7.47 -4.59 -10.50
CA THR A 307 -8.88 -4.21 -10.69
C THR A 307 -9.24 -4.12 -12.16
N LEU A 308 -8.46 -3.39 -12.95
CA LEU A 308 -8.67 -3.26 -14.39
C LEU A 308 -8.49 -4.60 -15.13
N TYR A 309 -7.48 -5.38 -14.73
CA TYR A 309 -7.25 -6.71 -15.32
C TYR A 309 -8.46 -7.64 -15.13
N CYS A 310 -9.08 -7.59 -13.96
CA CYS A 310 -10.26 -8.41 -13.64
C CYS A 310 -11.58 -7.87 -14.21
N GLY A 311 -11.59 -6.76 -14.94
CA GLY A 311 -12.79 -6.15 -15.51
C GLY A 311 -13.69 -5.51 -14.44
N CYS A 312 -13.13 -5.09 -13.32
CA CYS A 312 -13.82 -4.42 -12.22
C CYS A 312 -13.80 -2.90 -12.38
N THR A 313 -14.53 -2.19 -11.51
CA THR A 313 -14.58 -0.73 -11.49
C THR A 313 -13.61 -0.17 -10.43
N ILE A 314 -12.85 0.85 -10.77
CA ILE A 314 -12.09 1.64 -9.81
C ILE A 314 -12.91 2.87 -9.42
N ALA A 315 -13.17 3.06 -8.14
CA ALA A 315 -13.60 4.34 -7.58
C ALA A 315 -12.37 5.14 -7.19
N LEU A 316 -12.18 6.29 -7.83
CA LEU A 316 -10.99 7.11 -7.66
C LEU A 316 -11.23 8.20 -6.60
N GLU A 317 -10.30 8.29 -5.66
CA GLU A 317 -10.29 9.30 -4.60
C GLU A 317 -8.93 9.99 -4.57
N PRO A 318 -8.83 11.26 -4.98
CA PRO A 318 -7.55 11.96 -5.07
C PRO A 318 -6.90 12.24 -3.72
N PHE A 319 -7.70 12.30 -2.65
CA PHE A 319 -7.21 12.68 -1.33
C PHE A 319 -7.01 11.47 -0.41
N TYR A 320 -5.77 11.27 -0.01
CA TYR A 320 -5.42 10.26 0.99
C TYR A 320 -5.37 10.89 2.38
N ASP A 321 -6.55 11.14 2.93
CA ASP A 321 -6.73 11.76 4.23
C ASP A 321 -7.56 10.86 5.16
N LYS A 322 -7.07 10.63 6.40
CA LYS A 322 -7.72 9.76 7.40
C LYS A 322 -9.09 10.29 7.85
N ASP A 323 -9.29 11.60 7.83
CA ASP A 323 -10.52 12.25 8.30
C ASP A 323 -11.57 12.31 7.17
N PHE A 324 -11.12 12.34 5.91
CA PHE A 324 -11.98 12.23 4.74
C PHE A 324 -12.34 10.78 4.40
N PHE A 325 -11.49 9.81 4.73
CA PHE A 325 -11.69 8.40 4.41
C PHE A 325 -13.08 7.83 4.73
N PRO A 326 -13.69 8.10 5.90
CA PRO A 326 -15.05 7.65 6.18
C PRO A 326 -16.09 8.17 5.19
N CYS A 327 -15.97 9.44 4.79
CA CYS A 327 -16.85 10.07 3.80
C CYS A 327 -16.66 9.41 2.42
N SER A 328 -15.42 9.17 2.00
CA SER A 328 -15.09 8.50 0.75
C SER A 328 -15.74 7.11 0.66
N LEU A 329 -15.75 6.33 1.74
CA LEU A 329 -16.42 5.04 1.78
C LEU A 329 -17.93 5.13 1.56
N VAL A 330 -18.58 6.11 2.18
CA VAL A 330 -20.04 6.31 2.05
C VAL A 330 -20.41 6.80 0.65
N ILE A 331 -19.60 7.69 0.08
CA ILE A 331 -19.81 8.28 -1.25
C ILE A 331 -19.62 7.22 -2.36
N ASN A 332 -18.46 6.59 -2.36
CA ASN A 332 -18.05 5.68 -3.44
C ASN A 332 -18.61 4.27 -3.31
N LYS A 333 -19.07 3.90 -2.11
CA LYS A 333 -19.65 2.56 -1.81
C LYS A 333 -18.82 1.39 -2.33
N PRO A 334 -17.49 1.35 -2.11
CA PRO A 334 -16.63 0.32 -2.65
C PRO A 334 -16.89 -1.05 -2.00
N ASN A 335 -16.65 -2.10 -2.77
CA ASN A 335 -16.73 -3.48 -2.26
C ASN A 335 -15.42 -3.94 -1.65
N PHE A 336 -14.29 -3.46 -2.18
CA PHE A 336 -12.95 -3.78 -1.73
C PHE A 336 -12.15 -2.50 -1.45
N VAL A 337 -11.48 -2.47 -0.32
CA VAL A 337 -10.67 -1.32 0.12
C VAL A 337 -9.42 -1.80 0.84
N CYS A 338 -8.28 -1.30 0.39
CA CYS A 338 -7.01 -1.40 1.10
C CYS A 338 -6.71 -0.10 1.85
N ALA A 339 -6.41 -0.20 3.15
CA ALA A 339 -5.95 0.93 3.94
C ALA A 339 -5.08 0.47 5.12
N SER A 340 -4.34 1.41 5.73
CA SER A 340 -3.52 1.17 6.91
C SER A 340 -4.35 0.97 8.18
N THR A 341 -3.69 0.50 9.25
CA THR A 341 -4.33 0.39 10.57
C THR A 341 -4.79 1.74 11.10
N GLY A 342 -4.07 2.83 10.79
CA GLY A 342 -4.43 4.18 11.20
C GLY A 342 -5.77 4.65 10.60
N PHE A 343 -5.98 4.41 9.30
CA PHE A 343 -7.24 4.74 8.62
C PHE A 343 -8.42 3.91 9.12
N TRP A 344 -8.24 2.60 9.22
CA TRP A 344 -9.27 1.71 9.77
C TRP A 344 -9.57 2.01 11.24
N GLY A 345 -8.54 2.33 12.02
CA GLY A 345 -8.68 2.72 13.43
C GLY A 345 -9.52 3.98 13.60
N ASN A 346 -9.28 5.00 12.78
CA ASN A 346 -10.06 6.25 12.77
C ASN A 346 -11.53 5.97 12.42
N LEU A 347 -11.81 5.26 11.32
CA LEU A 347 -13.15 4.86 10.93
C LEU A 347 -13.87 4.09 12.06
N CYS A 348 -13.20 3.09 12.63
CA CYS A 348 -13.80 2.27 13.68
C CYS A 348 -14.11 3.08 14.96
N LYS A 349 -13.29 4.09 15.29
CA LYS A 349 -13.55 5.00 16.40
C LYS A 349 -14.76 5.88 16.11
N LEU A 350 -14.83 6.49 14.92
CA LEU A 350 -16.00 7.29 14.51
C LEU A 350 -17.30 6.47 14.57
N LEU A 351 -17.31 5.30 13.96
CA LEU A 351 -18.50 4.42 13.95
C LEU A 351 -18.97 3.99 15.35
N ASN A 352 -18.08 3.90 16.33
CA ASN A 352 -18.44 3.48 17.67
C ASN A 352 -18.76 4.63 18.64
N PHE A 353 -18.14 5.79 18.47
CA PHE A 353 -18.14 6.85 19.50
C PHE A 353 -18.65 8.19 19.03
N ASP A 354 -18.77 8.45 17.72
CA ASP A 354 -19.33 9.68 17.18
C ASP A 354 -20.84 9.52 16.94
N GLU A 355 -21.64 10.45 17.49
CA GLU A 355 -23.11 10.41 17.41
C GLU A 355 -23.61 10.43 15.95
N SER A 356 -22.92 11.16 15.07
CA SER A 356 -23.28 11.27 13.64
C SER A 356 -23.02 9.98 12.87
N TRP A 357 -22.06 9.17 13.31
CA TRP A 357 -21.59 7.98 12.62
C TRP A 357 -22.12 6.65 13.18
N LYS A 358 -22.55 6.62 14.44
CA LYS A 358 -22.93 5.38 15.12
C LYS A 358 -24.08 4.58 14.48
N HIS A 359 -24.87 5.21 13.61
CA HIS A 359 -25.97 4.60 12.88
C HIS A 359 -25.62 4.20 11.45
N VAL A 360 -24.43 4.56 10.96
CA VAL A 360 -23.98 4.25 9.61
C VAL A 360 -23.72 2.75 9.46
N ASN A 361 -24.30 2.15 8.43
CA ASN A 361 -24.05 0.77 8.02
C ASN A 361 -23.46 0.73 6.61
N MET A 362 -22.46 -0.09 6.37
CA MET A 362 -21.75 -0.18 5.08
C MET A 362 -21.82 -1.60 4.50
N PRO A 363 -23.03 -2.12 4.20
CA PRO A 363 -23.20 -3.50 3.72
C PRO A 363 -22.59 -3.78 2.35
N TYR A 364 -22.23 -2.76 1.61
CA TYR A 364 -21.54 -2.84 0.32
C TYR A 364 -20.04 -3.14 0.49
N LEU A 365 -19.42 -2.73 1.61
CA LEU A 365 -18.02 -2.95 1.88
C LEU A 365 -17.79 -4.41 2.28
N MET A 366 -17.44 -5.24 1.29
CA MET A 366 -17.34 -6.70 1.45
C MET A 366 -15.98 -7.15 1.95
N ILE A 367 -14.90 -6.52 1.47
CA ILE A 367 -13.52 -6.94 1.71
C ILE A 367 -12.71 -5.74 2.22
N PRO A 368 -12.89 -5.38 3.51
CA PRO A 368 -12.00 -4.42 4.16
C PRO A 368 -10.64 -5.08 4.38
N THR A 369 -9.56 -4.47 3.87
CA THR A 369 -8.22 -5.04 3.94
C THR A 369 -7.27 -4.10 4.66
N VAL A 370 -6.62 -4.60 5.70
CA VAL A 370 -5.50 -3.94 6.36
C VAL A 370 -4.22 -4.31 5.63
N THR A 371 -3.44 -3.32 5.26
CA THR A 371 -2.17 -3.52 4.55
C THR A 371 -1.18 -2.38 4.80
N GLY A 372 0.07 -2.59 4.37
CA GLY A 372 1.13 -1.58 4.42
C GLY A 372 1.91 -1.55 5.74
N GLU A 373 1.31 -1.95 6.84
CA GLU A 373 1.94 -2.05 8.15
C GLU A 373 1.39 -3.25 8.96
N GLY A 374 2.03 -3.55 10.10
CA GLY A 374 1.58 -4.62 10.98
C GLY A 374 0.24 -4.28 11.66
N CYS A 375 -0.67 -5.23 11.67
CA CYS A 375 -1.93 -5.15 12.42
C CYS A 375 -1.83 -6.04 13.67
N SER A 376 -1.95 -5.49 14.85
CA SER A 376 -1.93 -6.25 16.09
C SER A 376 -3.20 -7.10 16.24
N VAL A 377 -3.14 -8.13 17.10
CA VAL A 377 -4.34 -8.93 17.44
C VAL A 377 -5.42 -8.06 18.12
N GLY A 378 -4.99 -7.05 18.87
CA GLY A 378 -5.88 -6.09 19.53
C GLY A 378 -6.66 -5.26 18.52
N GLU A 379 -5.98 -4.69 17.52
CA GLU A 379 -6.58 -3.93 16.42
C GLU A 379 -7.54 -4.80 15.61
N GLU A 380 -7.10 -5.97 15.20
CA GLU A 380 -7.94 -6.90 14.44
C GLU A 380 -9.26 -7.24 15.19
N LYS A 381 -9.19 -7.44 16.50
CA LYS A 381 -10.39 -7.66 17.33
C LYS A 381 -11.33 -6.45 17.32
N PHE A 382 -10.79 -5.26 17.51
CA PHE A 382 -11.57 -4.02 17.50
C PHE A 382 -12.23 -3.78 16.13
N PHE A 383 -11.48 -3.93 15.06
CA PHE A 383 -11.98 -3.78 13.68
C PHE A 383 -13.09 -4.80 13.38
N ASN A 384 -12.89 -6.06 13.73
CA ASN A 384 -13.89 -7.11 13.50
C ASN A 384 -15.17 -6.92 14.33
N LEU A 385 -15.07 -6.42 15.57
CA LEU A 385 -16.25 -6.07 16.37
C LEU A 385 -17.04 -4.93 15.74
N THR A 386 -16.35 -3.88 15.27
CA THR A 386 -16.97 -2.74 14.59
C THR A 386 -17.62 -3.16 13.29
N ALA A 387 -16.93 -3.96 12.48
CA ALA A 387 -17.45 -4.45 11.21
C ALA A 387 -18.76 -5.22 11.38
N ARG A 388 -18.88 -6.05 12.42
CA ARG A 388 -20.14 -6.74 12.74
C ARG A 388 -21.27 -5.79 13.10
N LYS A 389 -20.99 -4.81 13.97
CA LYS A 389 -21.97 -3.82 14.41
C LYS A 389 -22.51 -3.00 13.25
N HIS A 390 -21.63 -2.59 12.33
CA HIS A 390 -21.92 -1.70 11.19
C HIS A 390 -22.10 -2.44 9.86
N LYS A 391 -22.29 -3.76 9.90
CA LYS A 391 -22.70 -4.64 8.78
C LYS A 391 -21.78 -4.59 7.56
N PHE A 392 -20.47 -4.50 7.75
CA PHE A 392 -19.49 -4.61 6.65
C PHE A 392 -18.54 -5.80 6.83
N GLY A 393 -17.81 -6.15 5.76
CA GLY A 393 -16.95 -7.33 5.68
C GLY A 393 -17.66 -8.57 5.12
N THR A 394 -17.03 -9.73 5.21
CA THR A 394 -17.49 -10.99 4.59
C THR A 394 -18.81 -11.57 5.12
N ALA A 395 -19.48 -10.92 6.08
CA ALA A 395 -20.75 -11.38 6.67
C ALA A 395 -21.90 -11.49 5.67
N LYS A 396 -21.76 -10.94 4.47
CA LYS A 396 -22.79 -10.95 3.42
C LYS A 396 -22.52 -11.90 2.24
N LEU A 397 -21.46 -12.68 2.26
CA LEU A 397 -21.34 -13.76 1.31
C LEU A 397 -22.52 -14.74 1.54
N PRO A 398 -23.12 -15.26 0.46
CA PRO A 398 -24.36 -16.06 0.55
C PRO A 398 -24.23 -17.37 1.34
N PHE A 399 -23.08 -17.61 1.94
CA PHE A 399 -22.82 -18.73 2.82
C PHE A 399 -22.63 -18.23 4.26
N PRO A 400 -23.24 -18.85 5.26
CA PRO A 400 -23.02 -18.52 6.68
C PRO A 400 -21.61 -18.91 7.14
N LEU A 401 -20.61 -18.53 6.40
CA LEU A 401 -19.31 -19.16 6.44
C LEU A 401 -18.37 -18.59 7.50
N SER A 402 -18.65 -17.44 8.07
CA SER A 402 -17.80 -16.96 9.16
C SER A 402 -18.24 -15.65 9.80
N PRO A 403 -17.82 -15.38 11.04
CA PRO A 403 -17.85 -14.01 11.53
C PRO A 403 -17.07 -13.12 10.59
N VAL A 404 -17.55 -11.90 10.40
CA VAL A 404 -16.91 -10.82 9.65
C VAL A 404 -15.44 -10.75 10.01
N THR A 405 -14.59 -10.69 9.03
CA THR A 405 -13.15 -10.53 9.23
C THR A 405 -12.59 -9.51 8.27
N PHE A 406 -11.71 -8.68 8.81
CA PHE A 406 -10.77 -7.95 7.98
C PHE A 406 -9.82 -8.92 7.29
N SER A 407 -9.57 -8.70 6.01
CA SER A 407 -8.43 -9.29 5.32
C SER A 407 -7.14 -8.60 5.79
N ILE A 408 -6.06 -9.33 5.89
CA ILE A 408 -4.75 -8.77 6.21
C ILE A 408 -3.81 -9.10 5.06
N GLY A 409 -3.29 -8.05 4.43
CA GLY A 409 -2.28 -8.14 3.39
C GLY A 409 -0.91 -7.77 3.94
N GLY A 410 0.13 -8.37 3.41
CA GLY A 410 1.51 -8.07 3.75
C GLY A 410 2.42 -8.20 2.55
N GLY A 411 3.55 -7.52 2.59
CA GLY A 411 4.56 -7.52 1.55
C GLY A 411 5.40 -6.26 1.61
N THR A 412 6.34 -6.16 0.71
CA THR A 412 7.15 -4.97 0.50
C THR A 412 6.98 -4.50 -0.93
N THR A 413 7.35 -3.27 -1.22
CA THR A 413 7.39 -2.76 -2.60
C THR A 413 8.25 -3.65 -3.49
N GLU A 414 9.35 -4.15 -2.94
CA GLU A 414 10.33 -4.99 -3.62
C GLU A 414 9.80 -6.38 -3.99
N SER A 415 8.79 -6.88 -3.26
CA SER A 415 8.19 -8.21 -3.47
C SER A 415 6.79 -8.17 -4.05
N SER A 416 6.28 -7.00 -4.40
CA SER A 416 4.93 -6.79 -4.96
C SER A 416 3.79 -7.35 -4.11
N GLY A 417 3.89 -7.28 -2.78
CA GLY A 417 2.78 -7.62 -1.88
C GLY A 417 2.34 -9.08 -1.93
N ILE A 418 3.27 -10.00 -1.81
CA ILE A 418 3.07 -11.45 -1.99
C ILE A 418 2.30 -12.18 -0.89
N PHE A 419 1.95 -11.51 0.21
CA PHE A 419 1.22 -12.12 1.31
C PHE A 419 -0.20 -11.56 1.41
N VAL A 420 -1.19 -12.41 1.27
CA VAL A 420 -2.59 -12.06 1.53
C VAL A 420 -3.28 -13.19 2.29
N THR A 421 -4.03 -12.82 3.30
CA THR A 421 -4.92 -13.75 4.00
C THR A 421 -6.36 -13.34 3.78
N LEU A 422 -6.95 -13.82 2.69
CA LEU A 422 -8.40 -13.84 2.49
C LEU A 422 -8.98 -15.01 3.28
N TYR A 423 -10.17 -14.83 3.88
CA TYR A 423 -10.90 -15.88 4.63
C TYR A 423 -10.13 -16.51 5.79
N LYS A 424 -9.27 -15.74 6.44
CA LYS A 424 -8.51 -16.18 7.61
C LYS A 424 -9.38 -16.84 8.67
N SER A 425 -10.55 -16.30 8.96
CA SER A 425 -11.48 -16.87 9.95
C SER A 425 -12.03 -18.25 9.58
N LEU A 426 -12.17 -18.57 8.28
CA LEU A 426 -12.55 -19.90 7.82
C LEU A 426 -11.43 -20.90 8.08
N GLN A 427 -10.20 -20.51 7.79
CA GLN A 427 -9.02 -21.33 8.06
C GLN A 427 -8.85 -21.52 9.56
N GLU A 428 -8.99 -20.47 10.37
CA GLU A 428 -8.92 -20.54 11.82
C GLU A 428 -10.02 -21.41 12.42
N LYS A 429 -11.25 -21.37 11.91
CA LYS A 429 -12.33 -22.27 12.34
C LYS A 429 -12.06 -23.74 12.02
N LYS A 430 -11.59 -24.03 10.81
CA LYS A 430 -11.25 -25.39 10.41
C LYS A 430 -10.10 -25.99 11.22
N LEU A 431 -9.16 -25.15 11.66
CA LEU A 431 -7.94 -25.54 12.35
C LEU A 431 -7.98 -25.30 13.86
N ASN A 432 -9.03 -24.67 14.40
CA ASN A 432 -9.13 -24.32 15.83
C ASN A 432 -9.07 -25.52 16.79
N HIS A 433 -9.45 -26.70 16.32
CA HIS A 433 -9.29 -27.93 17.08
C HIS A 433 -7.83 -28.45 17.08
N LEU A 434 -7.03 -28.04 16.09
CA LEU A 434 -5.60 -28.39 15.98
C LEU A 434 -4.69 -27.32 16.61
N ILE A 435 -5.12 -26.06 16.58
CA ILE A 435 -4.33 -24.89 16.96
C ILE A 435 -5.07 -24.14 18.06
N LYS A 436 -4.85 -24.47 19.31
CA LYS A 436 -5.46 -23.86 20.51
C LYS A 436 -5.58 -22.32 20.42
N LYS A 437 -6.59 -21.78 19.69
CA LYS A 437 -6.99 -20.35 19.61
C LYS A 437 -5.90 -19.34 19.20
N GLU A 438 -4.81 -19.78 18.57
CA GLU A 438 -3.78 -18.87 18.10
C GLU A 438 -4.14 -18.24 16.74
N ARG A 439 -3.69 -16.99 16.55
CA ARG A 439 -3.77 -16.30 15.25
C ARG A 439 -2.88 -17.01 14.23
N LEU A 440 -3.45 -17.41 13.10
CA LEU A 440 -2.68 -17.99 11.99
C LEU A 440 -1.77 -16.95 11.34
N GLY A 441 -0.60 -17.39 10.89
CA GLY A 441 0.29 -16.63 10.03
C GLY A 441 -0.31 -16.34 8.64
N LEU A 442 0.25 -15.38 7.95
CA LEU A 442 -0.12 -15.02 6.59
C LEU A 442 0.28 -16.15 5.62
N ARG A 443 -0.52 -16.34 4.58
CA ARG A 443 -0.20 -17.30 3.51
C ARG A 443 0.35 -16.56 2.31
N PRO A 444 1.48 -16.99 1.76
CA PRO A 444 1.98 -16.44 0.50
C PRO A 444 1.07 -16.84 -0.67
N TYR A 445 1.11 -16.07 -1.73
CA TYR A 445 0.54 -16.49 -3.01
C TYR A 445 1.22 -17.79 -3.47
N LYS A 446 0.47 -18.62 -4.20
CA LYS A 446 0.94 -19.96 -4.64
C LYS A 446 2.13 -19.93 -5.59
N PHE A 447 2.39 -18.77 -6.22
CA PHE A 447 3.55 -18.57 -7.10
C PHE A 447 4.80 -18.08 -6.34
N ALA A 448 4.69 -17.75 -5.06
CA ALA A 448 5.80 -17.27 -4.26
C ALA A 448 6.37 -18.39 -3.39
N GLU A 449 7.69 -18.49 -3.38
CA GLU A 449 8.45 -19.29 -2.44
C GLU A 449 8.93 -18.40 -1.31
N ILE A 450 8.71 -18.83 -0.07
CA ILE A 450 9.04 -18.08 1.12
C ILE A 450 9.81 -18.95 2.09
N GLU A 451 10.86 -18.37 2.69
CA GLU A 451 11.65 -19.00 3.73
C GLU A 451 11.97 -18.03 4.88
N VAL A 452 12.41 -18.62 5.99
CA VAL A 452 12.96 -17.87 7.11
C VAL A 452 14.37 -18.42 7.37
N LEU A 453 15.36 -17.56 7.30
CA LEU A 453 16.77 -17.92 7.43
C LEU A 453 17.37 -17.37 8.72
N ASP A 454 18.27 -18.14 9.32
CA ASP A 454 19.13 -17.65 10.41
C ASP A 454 20.26 -16.76 9.89
N GLU A 455 21.11 -16.27 10.77
CA GLU A 455 22.26 -15.42 10.43
C GLU A 455 23.34 -16.11 9.59
N PHE A 456 23.32 -17.44 9.53
CA PHE A 456 24.25 -18.27 8.74
C PHE A 456 23.63 -18.72 7.40
N GLY A 457 22.40 -18.30 7.10
CA GLY A 457 21.67 -18.71 5.89
C GLY A 457 21.02 -20.10 5.98
N ASN A 458 20.93 -20.69 7.18
CA ASN A 458 20.22 -21.95 7.37
C ASN A 458 18.71 -21.72 7.55
N TYR A 459 17.93 -22.71 7.20
CA TYR A 459 16.47 -22.66 7.34
C TYR A 459 16.08 -22.76 8.81
N CYS A 460 15.34 -21.77 9.30
CA CYS A 460 14.83 -21.78 10.67
C CYS A 460 13.77 -22.88 10.89
N ASP A 461 13.80 -23.51 12.06
CA ASP A 461 12.74 -24.39 12.52
C ASP A 461 11.42 -23.62 12.75
N VAL A 462 10.32 -24.36 12.86
CA VAL A 462 9.02 -23.83 13.22
C VAL A 462 9.10 -23.07 14.54
N GLU A 463 8.47 -21.89 14.59
CA GLU A 463 8.45 -20.96 15.73
C GLU A 463 9.81 -20.31 16.07
N LYS A 464 10.87 -20.57 15.32
CA LYS A 464 12.13 -19.86 15.44
C LYS A 464 12.17 -18.63 14.52
N PRO A 465 12.43 -17.42 15.06
CA PRO A 465 12.52 -16.21 14.25
C PRO A 465 13.83 -16.15 13.46
N GLY A 466 13.75 -15.53 12.30
CA GLY A 466 14.91 -15.25 11.43
C GLY A 466 14.56 -14.21 10.38
N LEU A 467 15.42 -14.05 9.40
CA LEU A 467 15.22 -13.17 8.25
C LEU A 467 14.18 -13.77 7.30
N LEU A 468 13.14 -13.01 7.02
CA LEU A 468 12.14 -13.36 6.00
C LEU A 468 12.71 -13.12 4.61
N VAL A 469 12.67 -14.16 3.79
CA VAL A 469 13.15 -14.12 2.40
C VAL A 469 12.12 -14.68 1.44
N ALA A 470 12.12 -14.16 0.21
CA ALA A 470 11.17 -14.54 -0.81
C ALA A 470 11.84 -14.78 -2.17
N LYS A 471 11.16 -15.56 -3.03
CA LYS A 471 11.46 -15.71 -4.43
C LYS A 471 10.14 -15.78 -5.21
N ASN A 472 9.91 -14.85 -6.13
CA ASN A 472 8.67 -14.79 -6.88
C ASN A 472 8.85 -14.08 -8.23
N PRO A 473 7.97 -14.33 -9.22
CA PRO A 473 8.07 -13.71 -10.55
C PRO A 473 7.69 -12.22 -10.59
N CYS A 474 7.14 -11.68 -9.49
CA CYS A 474 6.76 -10.27 -9.36
C CYS A 474 7.81 -9.45 -8.59
N GLU A 475 8.99 -10.01 -8.38
CA GLU A 475 10.09 -9.35 -7.70
C GLU A 475 10.58 -8.13 -8.48
N MET A 476 10.99 -7.08 -7.76
CA MET A 476 11.58 -5.90 -8.39
C MET A 476 12.79 -6.26 -9.25
N THR A 477 13.04 -5.47 -10.28
CA THR A 477 14.25 -5.59 -11.09
C THR A 477 15.47 -5.04 -10.34
N GLY A 478 15.25 -4.06 -9.46
CA GLY A 478 16.28 -3.44 -8.62
C GLY A 478 15.84 -2.08 -8.09
N TYR A 479 16.76 -1.40 -7.42
CA TYR A 479 16.60 0.00 -7.01
C TYR A 479 17.22 0.95 -8.05
N THR A 480 16.72 2.17 -8.11
CA THR A 480 17.29 3.24 -8.93
C THR A 480 18.70 3.68 -8.46
N GLU A 481 19.01 3.46 -7.18
CA GLU A 481 20.33 3.67 -6.61
C GLU A 481 21.12 2.35 -6.59
N GLU A 482 22.11 2.21 -7.46
CA GLU A 482 22.86 0.96 -7.67
C GLU A 482 23.49 0.40 -6.39
N LYS A 483 24.02 1.26 -5.50
CA LYS A 483 24.58 0.83 -4.21
C LYS A 483 23.60 0.06 -3.31
N LEU A 484 22.30 0.29 -3.45
CA LEU A 484 21.28 -0.41 -2.69
C LEU A 484 21.05 -1.85 -3.18
N ASN A 485 21.45 -2.14 -4.43
CA ASN A 485 21.27 -3.46 -5.03
C ASN A 485 22.21 -4.53 -4.47
N GLN A 486 23.34 -4.12 -3.89
CA GLN A 486 24.37 -5.05 -3.39
C GLN A 486 23.85 -6.00 -2.27
N ASN A 487 22.89 -5.58 -1.47
CA ASN A 487 22.38 -6.32 -0.31
C ASN A 487 20.89 -6.68 -0.43
N THR A 488 20.33 -6.68 -1.63
CA THR A 488 18.92 -7.04 -1.84
C THR A 488 18.67 -8.52 -1.73
N HIS A 489 19.69 -9.33 -2.06
CA HIS A 489 19.61 -10.78 -2.04
C HIS A 489 20.57 -11.38 -1.01
N VAL A 490 20.13 -12.48 -0.42
CA VAL A 490 20.93 -13.33 0.47
C VAL A 490 21.00 -14.74 -0.12
N VAL A 491 22.14 -15.38 0.04
CA VAL A 491 22.33 -16.77 -0.42
C VAL A 491 22.18 -17.69 0.78
N ASP A 492 21.32 -18.69 0.66
CA ASP A 492 21.13 -19.69 1.71
C ASP A 492 22.27 -20.74 1.74
N SER A 493 22.26 -21.60 2.76
CA SER A 493 23.24 -22.68 2.94
C SER A 493 23.24 -23.73 1.81
N LYS A 494 22.28 -23.69 0.89
CA LYS A 494 22.19 -24.55 -0.30
C LYS A 494 22.59 -23.83 -1.59
N GLY A 495 23.05 -22.56 -1.51
CA GLY A 495 23.45 -21.77 -2.66
C GLY A 495 22.29 -21.13 -3.43
N VAL A 496 21.08 -21.10 -2.86
CA VAL A 496 19.91 -20.44 -3.48
C VAL A 496 19.90 -18.97 -3.12
N SER A 497 19.73 -18.12 -4.12
CA SER A 497 19.58 -16.66 -3.94
C SER A 497 18.12 -16.29 -3.67
N TRP A 498 17.89 -15.47 -2.64
CA TRP A 498 16.59 -15.05 -2.16
C TRP A 498 16.54 -13.53 -2.00
N LEU A 499 15.44 -12.92 -2.39
CA LEU A 499 15.16 -11.52 -2.05
C LEU A 499 14.97 -11.38 -0.54
N SER A 500 15.76 -10.51 0.10
CA SER A 500 15.60 -10.15 1.51
C SER A 500 14.45 -9.19 1.69
N LEU A 501 13.49 -9.49 2.58
CA LEU A 501 12.39 -8.59 2.90
C LEU A 501 12.71 -7.66 4.09
N GLY A 502 13.93 -7.73 4.64
CA GLY A 502 14.39 -6.88 5.73
C GLY A 502 13.53 -6.95 7.00
N THR A 503 12.88 -8.07 7.22
CA THR A 503 11.87 -8.26 8.28
C THR A 503 12.15 -9.54 9.04
N TYR A 504 12.06 -9.49 10.38
CA TYR A 504 12.01 -10.68 11.22
C TYR A 504 10.66 -11.38 11.06
N ALA A 505 10.69 -12.69 10.90
CA ALA A 505 9.51 -13.52 10.83
C ALA A 505 9.76 -14.93 11.38
N TYR A 506 8.72 -15.68 11.62
CA TYR A 506 8.82 -17.13 11.84
C TYR A 506 7.66 -17.87 11.18
N LYS A 507 7.84 -19.15 10.96
CA LYS A 507 6.78 -20.05 10.50
C LYS A 507 6.00 -20.57 11.72
N ASP A 508 4.68 -20.45 11.70
CA ASP A 508 3.84 -21.10 12.68
C ASP A 508 3.71 -22.61 12.40
N LYS A 509 3.11 -23.36 13.32
CA LYS A 509 2.89 -24.83 13.21
C LYS A 509 2.10 -25.26 11.97
N THR A 510 1.42 -24.32 11.31
CA THR A 510 0.66 -24.56 10.08
C THR A 510 1.43 -24.17 8.83
N GLY A 511 2.67 -23.69 8.98
CA GLY A 511 3.48 -23.14 7.90
C GLY A 511 3.09 -21.73 7.44
N GLY A 512 2.21 -21.03 8.21
CA GLY A 512 1.91 -19.61 7.98
C GLY A 512 3.05 -18.73 8.46
N ILE A 513 3.23 -17.58 7.83
CA ILE A 513 4.30 -16.62 8.15
C ILE A 513 3.78 -15.58 9.14
N LYS A 514 4.39 -15.49 10.30
CA LYS A 514 4.16 -14.43 11.27
C LYS A 514 5.27 -13.39 11.14
N MET A 515 4.98 -12.31 10.45
CA MET A 515 5.87 -11.17 10.34
C MET A 515 5.92 -10.44 11.69
N LYS A 516 7.11 -9.97 12.08
CA LYS A 516 7.37 -9.31 13.35
C LYS A 516 7.79 -7.86 13.14
N GLY A 517 9.02 -7.54 13.33
CA GLY A 517 9.56 -6.20 13.18
C GLY A 517 10.61 -6.11 12.08
N ARG A 518 11.03 -4.90 11.76
CA ARG A 518 12.12 -4.69 10.81
C ARG A 518 13.46 -5.11 11.42
N MET A 519 14.33 -5.66 10.59
CA MET A 519 15.71 -5.91 10.98
C MET A 519 16.45 -4.58 11.24
N GLY A 520 17.38 -4.60 12.20
CA GLY A 520 18.10 -3.39 12.61
C GLY A 520 17.36 -2.50 13.62
N SER A 521 16.14 -2.86 14.01
CA SER A 521 15.42 -2.24 15.14
C SER A 521 15.66 -3.04 16.40
N ASP A 522 16.91 -2.92 16.94
CA ASP A 522 17.39 -3.75 18.05
C ASP A 522 17.92 -2.89 19.19
N LEU A 523 17.65 -3.30 20.43
CA LEU A 523 18.33 -2.82 21.61
C LEU A 523 19.65 -3.59 21.79
N ILE A 524 20.76 -2.88 21.77
CA ILE A 524 22.07 -3.48 21.99
C ILE A 524 22.41 -3.35 23.47
N LEU A 525 22.68 -4.48 24.13
CA LEU A 525 23.12 -4.56 25.52
C LEU A 525 24.64 -4.44 25.62
N LYS A 526 25.15 -4.24 26.85
CA LYS A 526 26.60 -4.10 27.13
C LYS A 526 27.42 -5.30 26.66
N ASN A 527 26.86 -6.49 26.70
CA ASN A 527 27.49 -7.73 26.23
C ASN A 527 27.35 -7.96 24.72
N ASN A 528 26.95 -6.93 23.94
CA ASN A 528 26.62 -6.99 22.50
C ASN A 528 25.43 -7.89 22.14
N HIS A 529 24.67 -8.41 23.13
CA HIS A 529 23.45 -9.12 22.83
C HIS A 529 22.38 -8.15 22.27
N LYS A 530 21.72 -8.57 21.18
CA LYS A 530 20.68 -7.78 20.49
C LYS A 530 19.31 -8.28 20.90
N ILE A 531 18.45 -7.36 21.33
CA ILE A 531 17.05 -7.61 21.61
C ILE A 531 16.22 -6.83 20.60
N PRO A 532 15.62 -7.48 19.60
CA PRO A 532 14.71 -6.83 18.66
C PRO A 532 13.53 -6.16 19.38
N TYR A 533 13.17 -4.95 18.98
CA TYR A 533 12.09 -4.18 19.63
C TYR A 533 10.76 -4.93 19.62
N TYR A 534 10.49 -5.74 18.60
CA TYR A 534 9.25 -6.51 18.54
C TYR A 534 9.09 -7.52 19.70
N TYR A 535 10.16 -7.98 20.35
CA TYR A 535 10.04 -8.82 21.55
C TYR A 535 9.42 -8.06 22.72
N ILE A 536 9.76 -6.77 22.85
CA ILE A 536 9.19 -5.87 23.87
C ILE A 536 7.73 -5.58 23.49
N GLU A 537 7.46 -5.27 22.21
CA GLU A 537 6.10 -5.07 21.68
C GLU A 537 5.21 -6.29 21.91
N ASP A 538 5.67 -7.49 21.58
CA ASP A 538 4.91 -8.74 21.79
C ASP A 538 4.60 -8.97 23.28
N THR A 539 5.52 -8.64 24.17
CA THR A 539 5.33 -8.76 25.62
C THR A 539 4.23 -7.80 26.09
N ILE A 540 4.24 -6.56 25.60
CA ILE A 540 3.20 -5.57 25.89
C ILE A 540 1.87 -5.99 25.28
N LEU A 541 1.85 -6.36 24.00
CA LEU A 541 0.65 -6.72 23.23
C LEU A 541 0.02 -8.06 23.64
N SER A 542 0.65 -8.85 24.51
CA SER A 542 0.09 -10.14 24.95
C SER A 542 -1.26 -10.03 25.65
N ASP A 543 -1.60 -8.86 26.24
CA ASP A 543 -2.93 -8.56 26.79
C ASP A 543 -3.87 -7.93 25.74
N THR A 544 -4.24 -8.73 24.74
CA THR A 544 -5.07 -8.29 23.60
C THR A 544 -6.50 -7.87 23.97
N LYS A 545 -6.93 -8.05 25.21
CA LYS A 545 -8.25 -7.59 25.70
C LYS A 545 -8.20 -6.15 26.17
N ASN A 546 -7.03 -5.67 26.56
CA ASN A 546 -6.87 -4.35 27.16
C ASN A 546 -5.94 -3.45 26.37
N ILE A 547 -5.05 -4.01 25.53
CA ILE A 547 -4.09 -3.27 24.72
C ILE A 547 -4.41 -3.47 23.25
N MET A 548 -4.60 -2.37 22.54
CA MET A 548 -4.93 -2.36 21.12
C MET A 548 -3.66 -2.40 20.28
N SER A 549 -2.73 -1.48 20.52
CA SER A 549 -1.48 -1.41 19.76
C SER A 549 -0.29 -0.93 20.59
N CYS A 550 0.90 -1.22 20.08
CA CYS A 550 2.18 -0.77 20.65
C CYS A 550 3.19 -0.54 19.55
N SER A 551 3.98 0.51 19.66
CA SER A 551 5.18 0.75 18.85
C SER A 551 6.34 1.14 19.75
N VAL A 552 7.45 0.44 19.63
CA VAL A 552 8.69 0.73 20.36
C VAL A 552 9.66 1.43 19.42
N VAL A 553 10.11 2.60 19.84
CA VAL A 553 11.08 3.42 19.08
C VAL A 553 12.27 3.81 19.98
N SER A 554 13.42 3.99 19.35
CA SER A 554 14.61 4.51 20.05
C SER A 554 14.68 6.04 19.94
N ASN A 555 15.00 6.68 21.06
CA ASN A 555 15.35 8.08 21.12
C ASN A 555 16.59 8.23 22.04
N ASN A 556 17.74 8.61 21.48
CA ASN A 556 18.98 8.83 22.21
C ASN A 556 19.37 7.69 23.17
N GLY A 557 19.21 6.43 22.73
CA GLY A 557 19.62 5.24 23.50
C GLY A 557 18.61 4.75 24.54
N ILE A 558 17.46 5.42 24.67
CA ILE A 558 16.30 4.93 25.43
C ILE A 558 15.23 4.39 24.48
N LEU A 559 14.37 3.53 24.98
CA LEU A 559 13.24 3.00 24.24
C LEU A 559 11.92 3.58 24.75
N ILE A 560 11.18 4.22 23.86
CA ILE A 560 9.86 4.75 24.18
C ILE A 560 8.80 3.80 23.61
N CYS A 561 8.02 3.18 24.51
CA CYS A 561 6.91 2.31 24.17
C CYS A 561 5.64 3.16 24.05
N HIS A 562 5.22 3.45 22.84
CA HIS A 562 3.93 4.12 22.56
C HIS A 562 2.82 3.09 22.58
N ILE A 563 1.89 3.20 23.53
CA ILE A 563 0.86 2.18 23.80
C ILE A 563 -0.52 2.79 23.66
N GLU A 564 -1.40 2.10 22.94
CA GLU A 564 -2.81 2.44 22.83
C GLU A 564 -3.67 1.35 23.48
N PHE A 565 -4.58 1.75 24.35
CA PHE A 565 -5.48 0.82 25.01
C PHE A 565 -6.68 0.46 24.13
N GLN A 566 -7.26 -0.70 24.38
CA GLN A 566 -8.55 -1.06 23.79
C GLN A 566 -9.62 -0.02 24.20
N PRO A 567 -10.42 0.47 23.26
CA PRO A 567 -11.55 1.35 23.61
C PRO A 567 -12.55 0.71 24.58
N PHE A 568 -12.65 -0.62 24.56
CA PHE A 568 -13.50 -1.41 25.47
C PHE A 568 -12.66 -2.26 26.44
N ALA A 569 -11.59 -1.68 26.97
CA ALA A 569 -10.73 -2.35 27.93
C ALA A 569 -11.52 -2.82 29.15
N GLN A 570 -11.24 -4.05 29.60
CA GLN A 570 -11.93 -4.66 30.74
C GLN A 570 -11.33 -4.25 32.09
N LYS A 571 -10.11 -3.74 32.09
CA LYS A 571 -9.36 -3.31 33.27
C LYS A 571 -9.16 -1.79 33.26
N SER A 572 -9.01 -1.23 34.42
CA SER A 572 -8.59 0.17 34.58
C SER A 572 -7.20 0.41 33.98
N LYS A 573 -6.91 1.66 33.58
CA LYS A 573 -5.59 2.07 33.07
C LYS A 573 -4.47 1.65 34.05
N THR A 574 -4.69 1.84 35.33
CA THR A 574 -3.76 1.47 36.42
C THR A 574 -3.47 -0.03 36.42
N GLU A 575 -4.48 -0.89 36.34
CA GLU A 575 -4.31 -2.35 36.33
C GLU A 575 -3.61 -2.84 35.06
N ILE A 576 -3.90 -2.22 33.92
CA ILE A 576 -3.23 -2.54 32.65
C ILE A 576 -1.73 -2.24 32.75
N ILE A 577 -1.36 -1.05 33.22
CA ILE A 577 0.03 -0.64 33.37
C ILE A 577 0.77 -1.57 34.34
N LYS A 578 0.15 -1.88 35.48
CA LYS A 578 0.71 -2.84 36.44
C LYS A 578 0.95 -4.21 35.81
N SER A 579 0.03 -4.68 35.01
CA SER A 579 0.18 -5.94 34.27
C SER A 579 1.32 -5.88 33.25
N ILE A 580 1.53 -4.73 32.55
CA ILE A 580 2.66 -4.53 31.64
C ILE A 580 3.98 -4.63 32.38
N ILE A 581 4.12 -3.89 33.49
CA ILE A 581 5.34 -3.88 34.32
C ILE A 581 5.70 -5.29 34.77
N ASN A 582 4.74 -6.01 35.37
CA ASN A 582 4.96 -7.37 35.86
C ASN A 582 5.43 -8.33 34.75
N ARG A 583 4.88 -8.21 33.54
CA ARG A 583 5.30 -9.04 32.40
C ARG A 583 6.70 -8.72 31.91
N LEU A 584 7.06 -7.42 31.88
CA LEU A 584 8.39 -6.99 31.47
C LEU A 584 9.46 -7.40 32.49
N GLU A 585 9.18 -7.25 33.80
CA GLU A 585 10.08 -7.73 34.87
C GLU A 585 10.27 -9.25 34.85
N ALA A 586 9.22 -9.99 34.54
CA ALA A 586 9.31 -11.45 34.48
C ALA A 586 10.13 -11.96 33.29
N LYS A 587 10.32 -11.13 32.27
CA LYS A 587 10.93 -11.55 30.99
C LYS A 587 12.29 -10.94 30.73
N TYR A 588 12.57 -9.74 31.24
CA TYR A 588 13.76 -8.99 30.92
C TYR A 588 14.56 -8.62 32.17
N GLU A 589 15.87 -8.64 32.02
CA GLU A 589 16.82 -8.17 33.04
C GLU A 589 16.71 -6.65 33.27
N GLU A 590 17.23 -6.19 34.37
CA GLU A 590 17.18 -4.78 34.80
C GLU A 590 17.83 -3.84 33.79
N GLU A 591 18.90 -4.27 33.10
CA GLU A 591 19.56 -3.49 32.05
C GLU A 591 18.57 -3.12 30.90
N VAL A 592 17.62 -3.99 30.58
CA VAL A 592 16.60 -3.73 29.56
C VAL A 592 15.53 -2.81 30.10
N THR A 593 14.97 -3.14 31.28
CA THR A 593 13.83 -2.42 31.84
C THR A 593 14.15 -0.98 32.21
N GLN A 594 15.38 -0.69 32.65
CA GLN A 594 15.84 0.67 32.94
C GLN A 594 15.88 1.59 31.71
N LYS A 595 15.96 1.03 30.49
CA LYS A 595 15.92 1.80 29.24
C LYS A 595 14.49 2.04 28.72
N LEU A 596 13.46 1.46 29.35
CA LEU A 596 12.08 1.54 28.89
C LEU A 596 11.36 2.77 29.47
N TYR A 597 10.71 3.49 28.58
CA TYR A 597 9.78 4.56 28.89
C TYR A 597 8.43 4.26 28.22
N PHE A 598 7.35 4.77 28.80
CA PHE A 598 5.99 4.52 28.33
C PHE A 598 5.30 5.82 28.02
N ARG A 599 4.65 5.90 26.85
CA ARG A 599 3.77 6.97 26.45
C ARG A 599 2.44 6.37 25.99
N PHE A 600 1.36 6.80 26.62
CA PHE A 600 0.03 6.29 26.29
C PHE A 600 -0.62 7.17 25.23
N ARG A 601 -1.17 6.53 24.21
CA ARG A 601 -1.90 7.14 23.11
C ARG A 601 -3.40 7.02 23.35
N ASP A 602 -4.15 8.03 22.95
CA ASP A 602 -5.61 8.08 23.05
C ASP A 602 -6.21 8.76 21.82
N ASN A 603 -7.49 9.11 21.87
CA ASN A 603 -8.15 9.78 20.75
C ASN A 603 -7.64 11.21 20.51
N VAL A 604 -7.08 11.87 21.53
CA VAL A 604 -6.53 13.22 21.42
C VAL A 604 -5.12 13.19 20.88
N GLU A 605 -4.33 12.19 21.31
CA GLU A 605 -2.95 11.98 20.88
C GLU A 605 -2.80 10.64 20.18
N SER A 606 -3.37 10.50 18.99
CA SER A 606 -3.26 9.31 18.15
C SER A 606 -1.84 9.09 17.63
N PHE A 607 -1.57 7.92 17.08
CA PHE A 607 -0.31 7.68 16.39
C PHE A 607 -0.16 8.64 15.19
N PRO A 608 1.00 9.32 15.05
CA PRO A 608 1.29 10.09 13.86
C PRO A 608 1.39 9.16 12.65
N LEU A 609 0.85 9.59 11.52
CA LEU A 609 0.92 8.86 10.27
C LEU A 609 1.94 9.50 9.32
N ASP A 610 2.59 8.68 8.52
CA ASP A 610 3.40 9.13 7.39
C ASP A 610 2.51 9.44 6.17
N PRO A 611 3.04 10.03 5.10
CA PRO A 611 2.26 10.32 3.88
C PRO A 611 1.63 9.09 3.22
N SER A 612 2.12 7.89 3.49
CA SER A 612 1.48 6.64 3.03
C SER A 612 0.41 6.10 3.99
N GLY A 613 0.08 6.87 5.04
CA GLY A 613 -0.94 6.53 6.04
C GLY A 613 -0.52 5.49 7.09
N LYS A 614 0.75 5.11 7.13
CA LYS A 614 1.31 4.19 8.13
C LYS A 614 1.77 4.97 9.35
N ARG A 615 1.93 4.29 10.49
CA ARG A 615 2.55 4.89 11.67
C ARG A 615 3.94 5.42 11.35
N SER A 616 4.15 6.71 11.59
CA SER A 616 5.42 7.37 11.34
C SER A 616 6.43 7.05 12.44
N ILE A 617 7.23 6.02 12.26
CA ILE A 617 8.31 5.65 13.19
C ILE A 617 9.30 6.80 13.33
N SER A 618 9.60 7.51 12.25
CA SER A 618 10.49 8.67 12.26
C SER A 618 9.96 9.83 13.09
N THR A 619 8.64 10.07 13.08
CA THR A 619 8.02 11.07 13.94
C THR A 619 7.98 10.61 15.39
N LEU A 620 7.61 9.35 15.63
CA LEU A 620 7.61 8.77 16.98
C LEU A 620 8.99 8.82 17.65
N SER A 621 10.06 8.52 16.92
CA SER A 621 11.42 8.55 17.45
C SER A 621 11.95 9.95 17.77
N LYS A 622 11.35 11.01 17.21
CA LYS A 622 11.67 12.41 17.56
C LYS A 622 10.95 12.89 18.82
N ILE A 623 9.92 12.18 19.26
CA ILE A 623 9.21 12.50 20.50
C ILE A 623 10.10 12.10 21.68
N GLY A 624 10.61 13.11 22.37
CA GLY A 624 11.47 12.91 23.54
C GLY A 624 10.69 12.59 24.82
N ILE A 625 11.45 12.58 25.94
CA ILE A 625 10.86 12.51 27.28
C ILE A 625 10.23 13.85 27.60
N ASP A 626 8.95 13.85 27.90
CA ASP A 626 8.18 15.00 28.38
C ASP A 626 7.28 14.60 29.55
N GLU A 627 6.39 15.48 29.99
CA GLU A 627 5.44 15.25 31.08
C GLU A 627 4.49 14.06 30.87
N LYS A 628 4.30 13.63 29.60
CA LYS A 628 3.44 12.49 29.22
C LYS A 628 4.22 11.17 29.10
N THR A 629 5.55 11.22 29.31
CA THR A 629 6.43 10.08 29.15
C THR A 629 6.98 9.65 30.52
N PHE A 630 6.78 8.39 30.89
CA PHE A 630 7.10 7.88 32.22
C PHE A 630 8.12 6.74 32.11
N SER A 631 9.19 6.78 32.92
CA SER A 631 10.14 5.68 33.00
C SER A 631 9.53 4.44 33.68
N PHE A 632 10.09 3.29 33.38
CA PHE A 632 9.73 2.03 34.02
C PHE A 632 9.81 2.15 35.57
N GLU A 633 10.89 2.73 36.09
CA GLU A 633 11.11 2.90 37.52
C GLU A 633 10.10 3.86 38.18
N GLN A 634 9.74 4.97 37.49
CA GLN A 634 8.69 5.88 38.00
C GLN A 634 7.37 5.16 38.20
N TRP A 635 6.98 4.32 37.25
CA TRP A 635 5.75 3.56 37.34
C TRP A 635 5.82 2.46 38.40
N LYS A 636 6.95 1.75 38.49
CA LYS A 636 7.19 0.72 39.51
C LYS A 636 7.09 1.31 40.91
N LYS A 637 7.74 2.44 41.17
CA LYS A 637 7.71 3.16 42.46
C LYS A 637 6.27 3.58 42.83
N LYS A 638 5.52 4.14 41.89
CA LYS A 638 4.12 4.53 42.09
C LYS A 638 3.25 3.35 42.55
N TYR A 639 3.45 2.19 41.96
CA TYR A 639 2.70 0.97 42.35
C TYR A 639 3.09 0.39 43.69
N THR A 640 4.33 0.44 44.08
CA THR A 640 4.79 -0.02 45.39
C THR A 640 4.15 0.81 46.50
N VAL A 641 4.11 2.12 46.34
CA VAL A 641 3.49 3.06 47.31
C VAL A 641 1.97 2.83 47.43
N GLU A 642 1.26 2.55 46.34
CA GLU A 642 -0.17 2.23 46.39
C GLU A 642 -0.43 0.89 47.12
N LYS A 643 0.42 -0.13 46.98
CA LYS A 643 0.32 -1.40 47.74
C LYS A 643 0.50 -1.19 49.23
N GLU A 644 1.40 -0.33 49.65
CA GLU A 644 1.62 -0.02 51.06
C GLU A 644 0.46 0.76 51.64
N LYS A 645 -0.11 1.73 50.92
CA LYS A 645 -1.32 2.47 51.35
C LYS A 645 -2.53 1.58 51.51
N VAL A 646 -2.76 0.64 50.59
CA VAL A 646 -3.85 -0.31 50.68
C VAL A 646 -3.64 -1.32 51.82
N LYS A 647 -2.40 -1.75 52.07
CA LYS A 647 -2.09 -2.62 53.23
C LYS A 647 -2.27 -1.89 54.56
N ILE A 648 -2.00 -0.59 54.63
CA ILE A 648 -2.18 0.24 55.82
C ILE A 648 -3.67 0.52 56.07
N LEU A 649 -4.46 0.78 55.00
CA LEU A 649 -5.91 1.00 55.12
C LEU A 649 -6.71 -0.30 55.35
N GLY A 650 -6.19 -1.47 54.96
CA GLY A 650 -6.80 -2.77 55.24
C GLY A 650 -6.46 -3.37 56.59
N LYS A 651 -5.67 -2.66 57.45
CA LYS A 651 -5.32 -3.06 58.81
C LYS A 651 -5.91 -2.11 59.88
N LYS A 652 -6.83 -1.26 59.48
CA LYS A 652 -7.65 -0.45 60.43
C LYS A 652 -9.12 -0.97 60.30
#